data_bd34e442f26dc6235bbad558f8462ae8
#
_entry.id   bd34e442f26dc6235bbad558f8462ae8
#
_cell.length_a   1.000
_cell.length_b   1.000
_cell.length_c   1.000
_cell.angle_alpha   90.00
_cell.angle_beta   90.00
_cell.angle_gamma   90.00
#
_symmetry.space_group_name_H-M   'P 1'
#
loop_
_entity.id
_entity.type
_entity.pdbx_description
1 polymer ?
#
loop_
_entity_poly.entity_id
_entity_poly.type
_entity_poly.pdbx_seq_one_letter_code
_entity_poly.pdbx_strand_id
1 'polypeptide(L)'
;MRTWRIKHLNLAALTAYELIKEENLTDIHAKGYLLRHKKSGAKISLISNDDENKVFYIGFRTPVEDSTGVPHIIEHTVLCGSDKFPVKDPFVELVKGSLNTFLNAMTYPDKTVYPVASCNDKDFANLMDVYLDAVFHPNIYKKEEIFKQEGWHYELEDKDAPVTINGVVYNEMKGAFSSPEGVLDRVVLNSLFPDTTYSNESGGDPEVIPELTYEQYLDFHRKFYHPCNSYIYLYGNMDMDEKLEFLDKEYLSHYDKIEVDSVIQLQAPFTKPVTISKPYSIASSESLEDNAYLSYNVAIGTNLESELTLAFDVLDYALLSAPGAPLKQALIDAGIGKDIMGGFDNSTLQPIFSVVAKNANKEDEEKFVGIIEDTLKKIVKDGLNRKSLLAGINSEEFKFREADYGNFPKGLIYGLSCMDSWLYDDDEPFLYLKILDVFTALKQKIETGYFEELIQKYLLDNSHKSYVSIEPEKGLNAKLEKELEEKLAAYKKSLSEEEIDKLVEDTKHLKQYQEEPSPKEDLMKIPMLKRQDMKREAQPLVYEKVSCNGIETIHTNIYSNGIHYLNLMFDISDITEEELPYLGVLKAVLGYMDTEHYNYADLANEINLMTGGISSQINIYADTKKKDSFHAKYEVRSKILYQNLEEGLRLLSEILMRTQITDEKRLYEILARIKSRLQMSLSSAGHSVSAMRAMSYFSPVARFNDLVGGIALYRTIAELEEHFDEKKQFLMDKLRSLAEKIFVKNRLLISLTADTEGYQLLEEKFPQFLTVLPDGEKEGEAVAFQCEKKNEGFLDASKVQYVSRAGNYLSAGYSYTGALRILKVILSYDYLWINVRVKGGAYGCMSGFMRNGDAYFTSYRDPNLKSTNEIYEGIPAYLRAFDADERDMTKYIIGTVSDMDTPLNPAAKGMRSVSAYLTNISYEELQRERNEVLDAQPENIKNLAGLIEAVLAQDALCVIGAEENVEAEKDMFLEVKNLY
;
A
#
# COMPACT_ATOMS: atom_id res chain seq x y z
N MET A 1 -30.14 20.58 1.66
CA MET A 1 -29.90 19.91 0.36
C MET A 1 -29.01 20.82 -0.49
N ARG A 2 -27.73 20.51 -0.66
CA ARG A 2 -26.90 21.17 -1.69
C ARG A 2 -27.44 20.72 -3.05
N THR A 3 -27.93 21.64 -3.87
CA THR A 3 -28.29 21.35 -5.27
C THR A 3 -26.98 21.06 -6.03
N TRP A 4 -26.76 19.81 -6.37
CA TRP A 4 -25.66 19.35 -7.18
C TRP A 4 -25.66 20.07 -8.52
N ARG A 5 -24.63 20.84 -8.84
CA ARG A 5 -24.42 21.42 -10.17
C ARG A 5 -23.67 20.39 -11.03
N ILE A 6 -24.36 19.35 -11.45
CA ILE A 6 -23.84 18.44 -12.47
C ILE A 6 -23.86 19.20 -13.81
N LYS A 7 -22.69 19.36 -14.42
CA LYS A 7 -22.59 19.86 -15.80
C LYS A 7 -23.09 18.75 -16.73
N HIS A 8 -24.11 19.04 -17.54
CA HIS A 8 -24.58 18.11 -18.56
C HIS A 8 -23.73 18.21 -19.81
N LEU A 9 -23.46 17.07 -20.44
CA LEU A 9 -22.73 17.01 -21.72
C LEU A 9 -23.57 17.68 -22.84
N ASN A 10 -22.90 18.44 -23.70
CA ASN A 10 -23.48 18.96 -24.94
C ASN A 10 -23.32 17.95 -26.07
N LEU A 11 -24.07 16.87 -26.01
CA LEU A 11 -23.98 15.76 -26.99
C LEU A 11 -24.21 16.22 -28.44
N ALA A 12 -24.92 17.31 -28.66
CA ALA A 12 -25.15 17.86 -29.99
C ALA A 12 -23.87 18.45 -30.61
N ALA A 13 -22.93 18.92 -29.79
CA ALA A 13 -21.62 19.43 -30.23
C ALA A 13 -20.58 18.30 -30.38
N LEU A 14 -20.69 17.24 -29.63
CA LEU A 14 -19.74 16.11 -29.57
C LEU A 14 -20.00 15.09 -30.68
N THR A 15 -19.95 15.51 -31.94
CA THR A 15 -20.32 14.67 -33.12
C THR A 15 -19.39 13.48 -33.36
N ALA A 16 -18.17 13.50 -32.85
CA ALA A 16 -17.20 12.40 -32.92
C ALA A 16 -17.59 11.20 -32.05
N TYR A 17 -18.49 11.40 -31.08
CA TYR A 17 -18.88 10.40 -30.09
C TYR A 17 -20.28 9.87 -30.34
N GLU A 18 -20.52 8.64 -29.89
CA GLU A 18 -21.81 8.00 -29.75
C GLU A 18 -22.09 7.78 -28.27
N LEU A 19 -23.24 8.23 -27.79
CA LEU A 19 -23.71 7.94 -26.43
C LEU A 19 -24.27 6.52 -26.42
N ILE A 20 -23.66 5.64 -25.63
CA ILE A 20 -24.11 4.25 -25.43
C ILE A 20 -25.07 4.19 -24.22
N LYS A 21 -24.67 4.80 -23.09
CA LYS A 21 -25.40 4.73 -21.84
C LYS A 21 -25.31 6.05 -21.08
N GLU A 22 -26.40 6.46 -20.44
CA GLU A 22 -26.47 7.58 -19.50
C GLU A 22 -27.20 7.13 -18.25
N GLU A 23 -26.59 7.24 -17.08
CA GLU A 23 -27.16 6.79 -15.82
C GLU A 23 -26.98 7.80 -14.69
N ASN A 24 -27.96 7.84 -13.77
CA ASN A 24 -27.80 8.55 -12.50
C ASN A 24 -27.19 7.57 -11.49
N LEU A 25 -25.96 7.82 -11.08
CA LEU A 25 -25.23 7.04 -10.08
C LEU A 25 -25.54 7.61 -8.68
N THR A 26 -26.77 7.32 -8.21
CA THR A 26 -27.31 7.89 -6.97
C THR A 26 -26.48 7.53 -5.76
N ASP A 27 -25.91 6.34 -5.74
CA ASP A 27 -25.16 5.78 -4.62
C ASP A 27 -23.87 6.58 -4.32
N ILE A 28 -23.28 7.14 -5.37
CA ILE A 28 -22.06 7.96 -5.29
C ILE A 28 -22.29 9.44 -5.64
N HIS A 29 -23.57 9.85 -5.72
CA HIS A 29 -23.98 11.22 -6.02
C HIS A 29 -23.37 11.79 -7.32
N ALA A 30 -23.39 11.02 -8.40
CA ALA A 30 -22.79 11.39 -9.67
C ALA A 30 -23.71 11.08 -10.85
N LYS A 31 -23.30 11.54 -12.02
CA LYS A 31 -23.89 11.16 -13.30
C LYS A 31 -22.87 10.44 -14.16
N GLY A 32 -23.20 9.24 -14.61
CA GLY A 32 -22.38 8.40 -15.46
C GLY A 32 -22.77 8.50 -16.92
N TYR A 33 -21.78 8.51 -17.82
CA TYR A 33 -21.95 8.42 -19.26
C TYR A 33 -20.97 7.39 -19.82
N LEU A 34 -21.46 6.51 -20.68
CA LEU A 34 -20.64 5.63 -21.50
C LEU A 34 -20.70 6.11 -22.94
N LEU A 35 -19.56 6.43 -23.51
CA LEU A 35 -19.40 6.90 -24.88
C LEU A 35 -18.50 5.97 -25.67
N ARG A 36 -18.69 5.95 -27.01
CA ARG A 36 -17.79 5.33 -27.96
C ARG A 36 -17.34 6.35 -28.99
N HIS A 37 -16.04 6.47 -29.20
CA HIS A 37 -15.50 7.30 -30.26
C HIS A 37 -15.71 6.61 -31.62
N LYS A 38 -16.44 7.27 -32.55
CA LYS A 38 -16.93 6.64 -33.78
C LYS A 38 -15.84 6.16 -34.71
N LYS A 39 -14.75 6.93 -34.84
CA LYS A 39 -13.67 6.63 -35.78
C LYS A 39 -12.72 5.56 -35.22
N SER A 40 -12.20 5.75 -34.02
CA SER A 40 -11.19 4.84 -33.44
C SER A 40 -11.79 3.64 -32.70
N GLY A 41 -13.06 3.70 -32.30
CA GLY A 41 -13.70 2.68 -31.50
C GLY A 41 -13.36 2.75 -30.00
N ALA A 42 -12.61 3.75 -29.53
CA ALA A 42 -12.26 3.93 -28.12
C ALA A 42 -13.53 4.01 -27.24
N LYS A 43 -13.46 3.39 -26.05
CA LYS A 43 -14.52 3.37 -25.06
C LYS A 43 -14.19 4.40 -23.98
N ILE A 44 -15.16 5.24 -23.62
CA ILE A 44 -14.96 6.32 -22.64
C ILE A 44 -16.06 6.28 -21.57
N SER A 45 -15.68 6.14 -20.33
CA SER A 45 -16.56 6.27 -19.15
C SER A 45 -16.33 7.61 -18.47
N LEU A 46 -17.38 8.36 -18.27
CA LEU A 46 -17.35 9.66 -17.59
C LEU A 46 -18.18 9.58 -16.32
N ILE A 47 -17.66 10.08 -15.21
CA ILE A 47 -18.39 10.26 -13.95
C ILE A 47 -18.31 11.73 -13.54
N SER A 48 -19.40 12.45 -13.79
CA SER A 48 -19.53 13.87 -13.47
C SER A 48 -20.11 14.08 -12.07
N ASN A 49 -19.39 14.81 -11.22
CA ASN A 49 -19.79 15.20 -9.87
C ASN A 49 -19.10 16.50 -9.45
N ASP A 50 -19.13 16.85 -8.14
CA ASP A 50 -18.54 18.08 -7.60
C ASP A 50 -17.18 17.87 -6.93
N ASP A 51 -16.54 16.70 -7.09
CA ASP A 51 -15.23 16.41 -6.53
C ASP A 51 -14.13 17.20 -7.29
N GLU A 52 -13.41 18.04 -6.56
CA GLU A 52 -12.32 18.85 -7.13
C GLU A 52 -11.07 17.99 -7.46
N ASN A 53 -10.94 16.80 -6.86
CA ASN A 53 -9.84 15.89 -7.16
C ASN A 53 -10.19 15.05 -8.40
N LYS A 54 -9.82 15.60 -9.55
CA LYS A 54 -10.12 15.02 -10.85
C LYS A 54 -9.24 13.82 -11.13
N VAL A 55 -9.79 12.79 -11.71
CA VAL A 55 -9.07 11.58 -12.10
C VAL A 55 -9.25 11.30 -13.58
N PHE A 56 -8.15 10.96 -14.22
CA PHE A 56 -8.10 10.37 -15.56
C PHE A 56 -7.33 9.07 -15.47
N TYR A 57 -7.76 8.05 -16.18
CA TYR A 57 -6.88 6.97 -16.59
C TYR A 57 -7.19 6.54 -18.04
N ILE A 58 -6.17 5.98 -18.66
CA ILE A 58 -6.31 5.12 -19.82
C ILE A 58 -5.81 3.73 -19.46
N GLY A 59 -6.65 2.72 -19.67
CA GLY A 59 -6.32 1.31 -19.46
C GLY A 59 -6.42 0.53 -20.75
N PHE A 60 -5.68 -0.56 -20.84
CA PHE A 60 -5.72 -1.50 -21.96
C PHE A 60 -5.95 -2.90 -21.41
N ARG A 61 -6.71 -3.71 -22.15
CA ARG A 61 -6.79 -5.15 -21.89
C ARG A 61 -5.51 -5.78 -22.45
N THR A 62 -4.71 -6.43 -21.57
CA THR A 62 -3.36 -6.91 -21.88
C THR A 62 -3.18 -8.38 -21.48
N PRO A 63 -3.94 -9.33 -22.08
CA PRO A 63 -3.76 -10.74 -21.80
C PRO A 63 -2.38 -11.21 -22.28
N VAL A 64 -1.74 -12.07 -21.49
CA VAL A 64 -0.42 -12.64 -21.76
C VAL A 64 -0.51 -14.12 -22.15
N GLU A 65 0.43 -14.57 -22.99
CA GLU A 65 0.56 -15.94 -23.46
C GLU A 65 1.75 -16.67 -22.81
N ASP A 66 2.63 -15.93 -22.13
CA ASP A 66 3.80 -16.43 -21.40
C ASP A 66 4.10 -15.58 -20.17
N SER A 67 5.13 -15.95 -19.41
CA SER A 67 5.55 -15.27 -18.18
C SER A 67 6.75 -14.35 -18.35
N THR A 68 6.98 -13.80 -19.57
CA THR A 68 8.08 -12.87 -19.84
C THR A 68 7.88 -11.49 -19.21
N GLY A 69 6.69 -11.18 -18.68
CA GLY A 69 6.38 -9.89 -18.08
C GLY A 69 6.29 -8.73 -19.08
N VAL A 70 6.01 -9.04 -20.33
CA VAL A 70 5.96 -8.02 -21.39
C VAL A 70 5.02 -6.85 -21.09
N PRO A 71 3.81 -7.00 -20.50
CA PRO A 71 2.97 -5.85 -20.18
C PRO A 71 3.57 -4.98 -19.05
N HIS A 72 4.27 -5.56 -18.10
CA HIS A 72 4.94 -4.85 -17.02
C HIS A 72 6.15 -4.05 -17.53
N ILE A 73 6.95 -4.66 -18.41
CA ILE A 73 8.05 -3.95 -19.07
C ILE A 73 7.52 -2.80 -19.94
N ILE A 74 6.39 -2.99 -20.65
CA ILE A 74 5.75 -1.92 -21.42
C ILE A 74 5.23 -0.82 -20.49
N GLU A 75 4.63 -1.19 -19.36
CA GLU A 75 4.17 -0.22 -18.35
C GLU A 75 5.27 0.78 -17.98
N HIS A 76 6.46 0.26 -17.61
CA HIS A 76 7.62 1.10 -17.31
C HIS A 76 8.11 1.90 -18.51
N THR A 77 8.26 1.27 -19.65
CA THR A 77 8.98 1.81 -20.81
C THR A 77 8.20 2.86 -21.61
N VAL A 78 6.88 2.79 -21.68
CA VAL A 78 6.08 3.85 -22.35
C VAL A 78 6.22 5.19 -21.65
N LEU A 79 6.50 5.19 -20.35
CA LEU A 79 6.74 6.39 -19.54
C LEU A 79 8.18 6.93 -19.68
N CYS A 80 9.04 6.28 -20.50
CA CYS A 80 10.42 6.70 -20.76
C CYS A 80 10.56 7.55 -22.03
N GLY A 81 9.60 8.42 -22.30
CA GLY A 81 9.60 9.39 -23.40
C GLY A 81 8.70 9.04 -24.57
N SER A 82 8.22 10.07 -25.23
CA SER A 82 7.26 9.99 -26.31
C SER A 82 7.54 11.01 -27.43
N ASP A 83 6.73 11.03 -28.48
CA ASP A 83 6.93 11.94 -29.62
C ASP A 83 6.82 13.41 -29.25
N LYS A 84 5.80 13.81 -28.48
CA LYS A 84 5.66 15.18 -28.00
C LYS A 84 6.64 15.49 -26.87
N PHE A 85 6.97 14.51 -26.02
CA PHE A 85 7.73 14.64 -24.79
C PHE A 85 8.96 13.72 -24.79
N PRO A 86 9.99 13.99 -25.62
CA PRO A 86 11.10 13.07 -25.90
C PRO A 86 12.19 13.05 -24.81
N VAL A 87 11.87 13.46 -23.58
CA VAL A 87 12.77 13.34 -22.43
C VAL A 87 12.92 11.88 -22.02
N LYS A 88 14.01 11.52 -21.35
CA LYS A 88 14.26 10.14 -20.94
C LYS A 88 13.24 9.62 -19.93
N ASP A 89 12.73 10.49 -19.06
CA ASP A 89 11.82 10.12 -17.99
C ASP A 89 10.79 11.25 -17.76
N PRO A 90 9.74 11.35 -18.61
CA PRO A 90 8.65 12.30 -18.40
C PRO A 90 7.93 12.07 -17.07
N PHE A 91 7.82 10.81 -16.61
CA PHE A 91 7.18 10.48 -15.34
C PHE A 91 7.87 11.18 -14.17
N VAL A 92 9.20 11.05 -14.05
CA VAL A 92 9.97 11.72 -13.00
C VAL A 92 9.90 13.25 -13.12
N GLU A 93 9.90 13.78 -14.35
CA GLU A 93 9.71 15.23 -14.55
C GLU A 93 8.34 15.72 -14.07
N LEU A 94 7.27 14.92 -14.28
CA LEU A 94 5.94 15.22 -13.77
C LEU A 94 5.84 15.10 -12.25
N VAL A 95 6.40 14.06 -11.64
CA VAL A 95 6.42 13.91 -10.17
C VAL A 95 7.08 15.13 -9.52
N LYS A 96 8.18 15.61 -10.10
CA LYS A 96 8.88 16.82 -9.62
C LYS A 96 8.12 18.11 -9.90
N GLY A 97 7.37 18.20 -11.01
CA GLY A 97 6.90 19.45 -11.61
C GLY A 97 5.39 19.59 -11.76
N SER A 98 4.57 18.77 -11.14
CA SER A 98 3.09 18.84 -11.17
C SER A 98 2.47 18.90 -9.77
N LEU A 99 1.23 19.38 -9.69
CA LEU A 99 0.39 19.36 -8.48
C LEU A 99 -0.48 18.08 -8.45
N ASN A 100 0.12 16.96 -8.86
CA ASN A 100 -0.59 15.69 -8.86
C ASN A 100 -0.99 15.28 -7.45
N THR A 101 -2.17 14.71 -7.32
CA THR A 101 -2.63 14.04 -6.10
C THR A 101 -2.48 12.52 -6.22
N PHE A 102 -2.24 12.04 -7.44
CA PHE A 102 -1.87 10.69 -7.76
C PHE A 102 -1.22 10.63 -9.15
N LEU A 103 -0.15 9.86 -9.27
CA LEU A 103 0.58 9.63 -10.50
C LEU A 103 1.22 8.24 -10.42
N ASN A 104 0.80 7.32 -11.27
CA ASN A 104 1.32 5.94 -11.31
C ASN A 104 1.03 5.26 -12.64
N ALA A 105 1.51 4.03 -12.79
CA ALA A 105 1.04 3.04 -13.74
C ALA A 105 0.88 1.71 -13.00
N MET A 106 0.06 0.80 -13.49
CA MET A 106 -0.33 -0.42 -12.79
C MET A 106 -0.55 -1.55 -13.76
N THR A 107 0.21 -2.64 -13.63
CA THR A 107 -0.02 -3.89 -14.37
C THR A 107 -0.74 -4.90 -13.49
N TYR A 108 -1.84 -5.43 -14.01
CA TYR A 108 -2.65 -6.48 -13.44
C TYR A 108 -2.57 -7.76 -14.30
N PRO A 109 -3.12 -8.88 -13.88
CA PRO A 109 -3.06 -10.12 -14.66
C PRO A 109 -3.69 -10.04 -16.07
N ASP A 110 -4.58 -9.09 -16.32
CA ASP A 110 -5.35 -8.99 -17.57
C ASP A 110 -5.48 -7.57 -18.12
N LYS A 111 -4.96 -6.57 -17.43
CA LYS A 111 -5.02 -5.14 -17.80
C LYS A 111 -3.80 -4.37 -17.36
N THR A 112 -3.49 -3.29 -18.08
CA THR A 112 -2.51 -2.29 -17.66
C THR A 112 -3.15 -0.92 -17.68
N VAL A 113 -3.03 -0.15 -16.59
CA VAL A 113 -3.76 1.10 -16.35
C VAL A 113 -2.78 2.24 -16.01
N TYR A 114 -3.00 3.41 -16.60
CA TYR A 114 -2.17 4.61 -16.46
C TYR A 114 -2.98 5.74 -15.82
N PRO A 115 -3.08 5.80 -14.49
CA PRO A 115 -3.90 6.78 -13.79
C PRO A 115 -3.13 8.04 -13.40
N VAL A 116 -3.81 9.19 -13.49
CA VAL A 116 -3.36 10.46 -12.94
C VAL A 116 -4.50 11.18 -12.23
N ALA A 117 -4.18 11.97 -11.22
CA ALA A 117 -5.15 12.83 -10.54
C ALA A 117 -4.56 14.18 -10.15
N SER A 118 -5.37 15.24 -10.21
CA SER A 118 -5.01 16.58 -9.76
C SER A 118 -6.25 17.41 -9.41
N CYS A 119 -6.11 18.27 -8.40
CA CYS A 119 -7.12 19.27 -8.07
C CYS A 119 -7.01 20.54 -8.97
N ASN A 120 -5.92 20.72 -9.68
CA ASN A 120 -5.68 21.87 -10.56
C ASN A 120 -6.05 21.54 -11.99
N ASP A 121 -6.93 22.35 -12.64
CA ASP A 121 -7.44 22.06 -13.99
C ASP A 121 -6.34 22.07 -15.07
N LYS A 122 -5.40 23.02 -14.97
CA LYS A 122 -4.30 23.16 -15.94
C LYS A 122 -3.31 22.00 -15.78
N ASP A 123 -2.99 21.65 -14.55
CA ASP A 123 -2.11 20.53 -14.24
C ASP A 123 -2.73 19.21 -14.70
N PHE A 124 -4.01 19.01 -14.41
CA PHE A 124 -4.77 17.83 -14.86
C PHE A 124 -4.74 17.67 -16.39
N ALA A 125 -4.90 18.77 -17.14
CA ALA A 125 -4.82 18.74 -18.60
C ALA A 125 -3.40 18.39 -19.08
N ASN A 126 -2.36 18.91 -18.44
CA ASN A 126 -0.96 18.60 -18.71
C ASN A 126 -0.66 17.11 -18.48
N LEU A 127 -1.08 16.58 -17.33
CA LEU A 127 -0.90 15.17 -16.97
C LEU A 127 -1.59 14.24 -17.99
N MET A 128 -2.81 14.59 -18.35
CA MET A 128 -3.60 13.84 -19.33
C MET A 128 -2.90 13.80 -20.72
N ASP A 129 -2.36 14.93 -21.19
CA ASP A 129 -1.66 15.01 -22.48
C ASP A 129 -0.38 14.16 -22.48
N VAL A 130 0.43 14.27 -21.42
CA VAL A 130 1.69 13.50 -21.31
C VAL A 130 1.42 12.00 -21.28
N TYR A 131 0.41 11.56 -20.53
CA TYR A 131 0.09 10.12 -20.41
C TYR A 131 -0.50 9.54 -21.71
N LEU A 132 -1.35 10.32 -22.40
CA LEU A 132 -1.90 9.90 -23.68
C LEU A 132 -0.80 9.75 -24.75
N ASP A 133 0.13 10.73 -24.83
CA ASP A 133 1.23 10.65 -25.80
C ASP A 133 2.20 9.52 -25.44
N ALA A 134 2.45 9.28 -24.16
CA ALA A 134 3.28 8.19 -23.66
C ALA A 134 2.75 6.82 -24.13
N VAL A 135 1.47 6.55 -23.97
CA VAL A 135 0.91 5.23 -24.28
C VAL A 135 0.69 5.02 -25.79
N PHE A 136 0.42 6.09 -26.57
CA PHE A 136 0.13 5.97 -27.99
C PHE A 136 1.36 6.20 -28.90
N HIS A 137 2.32 7.01 -28.47
CA HIS A 137 3.49 7.39 -29.28
C HIS A 137 4.82 7.26 -28.51
N PRO A 138 5.07 6.14 -27.79
CA PRO A 138 6.27 6.00 -26.98
C PRO A 138 7.55 5.91 -27.83
N ASN A 139 8.67 6.35 -27.27
CA ASN A 139 9.98 6.30 -27.91
C ASN A 139 10.60 4.88 -27.95
N ILE A 140 9.90 3.88 -27.47
CA ILE A 140 10.34 2.48 -27.46
C ILE A 140 10.69 1.94 -28.86
N TYR A 141 10.09 2.49 -29.90
CA TYR A 141 10.39 2.14 -31.31
C TYR A 141 11.67 2.78 -31.88
N LYS A 142 12.24 3.75 -31.16
CA LYS A 142 13.39 4.53 -31.61
C LYS A 142 14.65 4.26 -30.79
N LYS A 143 14.49 3.73 -29.54
CA LYS A 143 15.58 3.58 -28.58
C LYS A 143 15.43 2.22 -27.87
N GLU A 144 16.24 1.26 -28.29
CA GLU A 144 16.29 -0.06 -27.63
C GLU A 144 16.84 0.03 -26.19
N GLU A 145 17.62 1.08 -25.88
CA GLU A 145 18.17 1.33 -24.56
C GLU A 145 17.09 1.42 -23.48
N ILE A 146 15.88 1.90 -23.84
CA ILE A 146 14.73 1.96 -22.91
C ILE A 146 14.33 0.55 -22.49
N PHE A 147 14.21 -0.39 -23.43
CA PHE A 147 13.91 -1.79 -23.11
C PHE A 147 14.99 -2.43 -22.27
N LYS A 148 16.28 -2.20 -22.60
CA LYS A 148 17.42 -2.75 -21.85
C LYS A 148 17.50 -2.20 -20.42
N GLN A 149 17.23 -0.92 -20.23
CA GLN A 149 17.27 -0.28 -18.91
C GLN A 149 16.11 -0.77 -18.01
N GLU A 150 14.88 -0.70 -18.50
CA GLU A 150 13.70 -0.99 -17.67
C GLU A 150 13.36 -2.49 -17.64
N GLY A 151 13.52 -3.19 -18.75
CA GLY A 151 13.20 -4.61 -18.86
C GLY A 151 14.31 -5.51 -18.34
N TRP A 152 15.21 -5.89 -19.25
CA TRP A 152 16.36 -6.72 -18.93
C TRP A 152 17.46 -6.61 -19.96
N HIS A 153 18.72 -6.90 -19.55
CA HIS A 153 19.87 -7.01 -20.45
C HIS A 153 20.97 -7.88 -19.82
N TYR A 154 21.85 -8.44 -20.66
CA TYR A 154 23.12 -8.98 -20.18
C TYR A 154 24.08 -7.83 -19.91
N GLU A 155 24.74 -7.87 -18.76
CA GLU A 155 25.75 -6.91 -18.33
C GLU A 155 27.12 -7.58 -18.23
N LEU A 156 28.15 -6.97 -18.86
CA LEU A 156 29.53 -7.41 -18.82
C LEU A 156 30.46 -6.19 -18.72
N GLU A 157 31.01 -5.94 -17.52
CA GLU A 157 31.85 -4.77 -17.24
C GLU A 157 33.16 -4.75 -18.02
N ASP A 158 33.81 -5.91 -18.08
CA ASP A 158 35.04 -6.15 -18.84
C ASP A 158 35.13 -7.63 -19.23
N LYS A 159 36.15 -7.97 -20.03
CA LYS A 159 36.31 -9.34 -20.53
C LYS A 159 36.53 -10.41 -19.43
N ASP A 160 37.05 -10.02 -18.29
CA ASP A 160 37.34 -10.93 -17.20
C ASP A 160 36.18 -11.06 -16.18
N ALA A 161 35.32 -10.06 -16.12
CA ALA A 161 34.14 -10.03 -15.25
C ALA A 161 33.12 -11.15 -15.59
N PRO A 162 32.33 -11.64 -14.65
CA PRO A 162 31.20 -12.52 -14.97
C PRO A 162 30.12 -11.78 -15.78
N VAL A 163 29.39 -12.50 -16.62
CA VAL A 163 28.14 -11.98 -17.21
C VAL A 163 27.05 -12.03 -16.16
N THR A 164 26.29 -10.96 -16.02
CA THR A 164 25.11 -10.87 -15.15
C THR A 164 23.87 -10.46 -15.96
N ILE A 165 22.69 -10.58 -15.35
CA ILE A 165 21.44 -10.03 -15.91
C ILE A 165 21.04 -8.87 -15.01
N ASN A 166 20.69 -7.74 -15.64
CA ASN A 166 20.24 -6.54 -14.97
C ASN A 166 19.03 -5.93 -15.71
N GLY A 167 18.27 -5.06 -15.03
CA GLY A 167 17.10 -4.37 -15.52
C GLY A 167 16.15 -4.06 -14.36
N VAL A 168 15.44 -2.96 -14.45
CA VAL A 168 14.57 -2.50 -13.32
C VAL A 168 13.47 -3.53 -13.03
N VAL A 169 12.68 -3.93 -14.03
CA VAL A 169 11.61 -4.93 -13.87
C VAL A 169 12.17 -6.29 -13.47
N TYR A 170 13.29 -6.72 -14.09
CA TYR A 170 13.93 -7.98 -13.72
C TYR A 170 14.31 -8.04 -12.23
N ASN A 171 14.93 -6.98 -11.71
CA ASN A 171 15.33 -6.92 -10.31
C ASN A 171 14.14 -6.78 -9.36
N GLU A 172 13.10 -6.01 -9.76
CA GLU A 172 11.86 -5.90 -9.02
C GLU A 172 11.22 -7.27 -8.82
N MET A 173 11.12 -8.04 -9.91
CA MET A 173 10.49 -9.35 -9.87
C MET A 173 11.32 -10.38 -9.10
N LYS A 174 12.66 -10.30 -9.12
CA LYS A 174 13.52 -11.07 -8.18
C LYS A 174 13.11 -10.82 -6.73
N GLY A 175 12.85 -9.57 -6.37
CA GLY A 175 12.37 -9.19 -5.05
C GLY A 175 10.95 -9.69 -4.76
N ALA A 176 10.02 -9.57 -5.71
CA ALA A 176 8.64 -10.03 -5.56
C ALA A 176 8.54 -11.56 -5.38
N PHE A 177 9.40 -12.31 -6.06
CA PHE A 177 9.50 -13.78 -5.95
C PHE A 177 10.20 -14.25 -4.68
N SER A 178 10.75 -13.35 -3.87
CA SER A 178 11.34 -13.71 -2.57
C SER A 178 10.30 -13.84 -1.44
N SER A 179 9.10 -13.30 -1.60
CA SER A 179 8.03 -13.38 -0.59
C SER A 179 7.28 -14.71 -0.67
N PRO A 180 7.14 -15.47 0.43
CA PRO A 180 6.34 -16.71 0.46
C PRO A 180 4.89 -16.47 0.04
N GLU A 181 4.27 -15.40 0.52
CA GLU A 181 2.90 -15.03 0.18
C GLU A 181 2.77 -14.75 -1.33
N GLY A 182 3.74 -14.01 -1.90
CA GLY A 182 3.78 -13.76 -3.34
C GLY A 182 3.98 -15.03 -4.18
N VAL A 183 4.73 -16.02 -3.69
CA VAL A 183 4.82 -17.35 -4.34
C VAL A 183 3.47 -18.05 -4.27
N LEU A 184 2.81 -18.05 -3.11
CA LEU A 184 1.51 -18.68 -2.91
C LEU A 184 0.44 -18.12 -3.85
N ASP A 185 0.30 -16.78 -3.88
CA ASP A 185 -0.72 -16.08 -4.68
C ASP A 185 -0.60 -16.43 -6.18
N ARG A 186 0.63 -16.45 -6.70
CA ARG A 186 0.87 -16.83 -8.11
C ARG A 186 0.49 -18.28 -8.38
N VAL A 187 0.91 -19.20 -7.50
CA VAL A 187 0.60 -20.63 -7.67
C VAL A 187 -0.91 -20.86 -7.57
N VAL A 188 -1.61 -20.16 -6.69
CA VAL A 188 -3.08 -20.21 -6.59
C VAL A 188 -3.72 -19.78 -7.89
N LEU A 189 -3.37 -18.60 -8.41
CA LEU A 189 -3.93 -18.06 -9.65
C LEU A 189 -3.67 -19.00 -10.85
N ASN A 190 -2.41 -19.39 -11.04
CA ASN A 190 -2.03 -20.28 -12.15
C ASN A 190 -2.71 -21.66 -12.05
N SER A 191 -2.87 -22.19 -10.83
CA SER A 191 -3.48 -23.51 -10.61
C SER A 191 -4.97 -23.55 -10.91
N LEU A 192 -5.69 -22.45 -10.66
CA LEU A 192 -7.13 -22.35 -10.92
C LEU A 192 -7.46 -22.05 -12.38
N PHE A 193 -6.56 -21.41 -13.12
CA PHE A 193 -6.83 -20.92 -14.48
C PHE A 193 -5.75 -21.34 -15.51
N PRO A 194 -5.42 -22.64 -15.60
CA PRO A 194 -4.29 -23.14 -16.42
C PRO A 194 -4.44 -22.95 -17.93
N ASP A 195 -5.66 -22.73 -18.43
CA ASP A 195 -5.94 -22.60 -19.88
C ASP A 195 -6.21 -21.15 -20.32
N THR A 196 -5.94 -20.16 -19.45
CA THR A 196 -6.24 -18.74 -19.68
C THR A 196 -4.99 -17.89 -19.48
N THR A 197 -5.11 -16.57 -19.71
CA THR A 197 -4.03 -15.60 -19.41
C THR A 197 -3.50 -15.70 -17.97
N TYR A 198 -4.35 -16.10 -17.02
CA TYR A 198 -4.00 -16.21 -15.60
C TYR A 198 -3.10 -17.42 -15.27
N SER A 199 -2.83 -18.29 -16.24
CA SER A 199 -1.79 -19.33 -16.11
C SER A 199 -0.37 -18.78 -16.12
N ASN A 200 -0.20 -17.52 -16.53
CA ASN A 200 1.07 -16.83 -16.70
C ASN A 200 1.23 -15.69 -15.69
N GLU A 201 2.47 -15.28 -15.47
CA GLU A 201 2.83 -14.15 -14.61
C GLU A 201 2.95 -12.87 -15.46
N SER A 202 1.96 -11.99 -15.39
CA SER A 202 1.95 -10.72 -16.13
C SER A 202 3.05 -9.76 -15.70
N GLY A 203 3.46 -9.82 -14.42
CA GLY A 203 4.60 -9.07 -13.91
C GLY A 203 5.95 -9.57 -14.39
N GLY A 204 6.02 -10.83 -14.79
CA GLY A 204 7.22 -11.50 -15.28
C GLY A 204 7.87 -12.41 -14.25
N ASP A 205 8.17 -13.64 -14.67
CA ASP A 205 8.98 -14.58 -13.90
C ASP A 205 10.46 -14.30 -14.19
N PRO A 206 11.32 -14.03 -13.16
CA PRO A 206 12.74 -13.76 -13.37
C PRO A 206 13.49 -14.84 -14.13
N GLU A 207 13.02 -16.10 -14.13
CA GLU A 207 13.61 -17.18 -14.92
C GLU A 207 13.19 -17.11 -16.40
N VAL A 208 12.07 -16.45 -16.71
CA VAL A 208 11.47 -16.37 -18.06
C VAL A 208 11.65 -14.99 -18.70
N ILE A 209 11.71 -13.91 -17.91
CA ILE A 209 11.93 -12.54 -18.42
C ILE A 209 13.07 -12.47 -19.45
N PRO A 210 14.24 -13.15 -19.26
CA PRO A 210 15.34 -13.09 -20.23
C PRO A 210 15.07 -13.80 -21.58
N GLU A 211 13.91 -14.41 -21.76
CA GLU A 211 13.49 -14.98 -23.03
C GLU A 211 12.78 -13.95 -23.93
N LEU A 212 12.34 -12.81 -23.35
CA LEU A 212 11.67 -11.75 -24.10
C LEU A 212 12.63 -11.03 -25.04
N THR A 213 12.34 -11.10 -26.33
CA THR A 213 13.08 -10.33 -27.35
C THR A 213 12.50 -8.93 -27.54
N TYR A 214 13.34 -8.00 -27.99
CA TYR A 214 12.91 -6.63 -28.29
C TYR A 214 11.79 -6.58 -29.37
N GLU A 215 11.79 -7.47 -30.35
CA GLU A 215 10.74 -7.53 -31.37
C GLU A 215 9.38 -8.01 -30.79
N GLN A 216 9.39 -9.08 -29.98
CA GLN A 216 8.17 -9.55 -29.29
C GLN A 216 7.57 -8.45 -28.39
N TYR A 217 8.43 -7.73 -27.68
CA TYR A 217 8.03 -6.59 -26.85
C TYR A 217 7.36 -5.48 -27.69
N LEU A 218 7.94 -5.09 -28.83
CA LEU A 218 7.34 -4.10 -29.71
C LEU A 218 6.02 -4.58 -30.33
N ASP A 219 5.93 -5.88 -30.69
CA ASP A 219 4.72 -6.47 -31.26
C ASP A 219 3.56 -6.48 -30.25
N PHE A 220 3.86 -6.71 -28.96
CA PHE A 220 2.85 -6.64 -27.90
C PHE A 220 2.26 -5.23 -27.80
N HIS A 221 3.09 -4.18 -27.79
CA HIS A 221 2.61 -2.81 -27.81
C HIS A 221 1.78 -2.52 -29.08
N ARG A 222 2.23 -2.88 -30.27
CA ARG A 222 1.49 -2.70 -31.54
C ARG A 222 0.11 -3.37 -31.49
N LYS A 223 0.03 -4.57 -30.88
CA LYS A 223 -1.20 -5.37 -30.79
C LYS A 223 -2.22 -4.76 -29.83
N PHE A 224 -1.79 -4.39 -28.62
CA PHE A 224 -2.72 -4.08 -27.54
C PHE A 224 -2.90 -2.58 -27.26
N TYR A 225 -1.93 -1.71 -27.59
CA TYR A 225 -1.99 -0.27 -27.27
C TYR A 225 -2.63 0.54 -28.40
N HIS A 226 -3.84 0.14 -28.77
CA HIS A 226 -4.64 0.81 -29.79
C HIS A 226 -5.94 1.37 -29.14
N PRO A 227 -6.45 2.56 -29.58
CA PRO A 227 -7.64 3.16 -28.97
C PRO A 227 -8.86 2.24 -28.90
N CYS A 228 -9.09 1.34 -29.87
CA CYS A 228 -10.23 0.40 -29.81
C CYS A 228 -10.13 -0.65 -28.70
N ASN A 229 -8.93 -0.91 -28.16
CA ASN A 229 -8.68 -1.77 -27.01
C ASN A 229 -8.57 -0.97 -25.69
N SER A 230 -8.73 0.36 -25.76
CA SER A 230 -8.58 1.23 -24.59
C SER A 230 -9.88 1.44 -23.83
N TYR A 231 -9.74 1.66 -22.53
CA TYR A 231 -10.76 2.04 -21.56
C TYR A 231 -10.35 3.38 -20.96
N ILE A 232 -10.98 4.47 -21.45
CA ILE A 232 -10.68 5.83 -21.02
C ILE A 232 -11.69 6.25 -19.96
N TYR A 233 -11.20 6.75 -18.84
CA TYR A 233 -12.01 7.16 -17.69
C TYR A 233 -11.73 8.60 -17.28
N LEU A 234 -12.78 9.37 -17.03
CA LEU A 234 -12.74 10.73 -16.52
C LEU A 234 -13.72 10.88 -15.35
N TYR A 235 -13.24 11.42 -14.22
CA TYR A 235 -14.02 11.62 -13.00
C TYR A 235 -13.80 13.00 -12.41
N GLY A 236 -14.85 13.60 -11.90
CA GLY A 236 -14.78 14.79 -11.05
C GLY A 236 -15.44 16.03 -11.64
N ASN A 237 -15.14 17.17 -11.01
CA ASN A 237 -15.66 18.48 -11.40
C ASN A 237 -14.78 19.11 -12.49
N MET A 238 -15.05 18.82 -13.75
CA MET A 238 -14.33 19.38 -14.89
C MET A 238 -15.30 19.72 -16.04
N ASP A 239 -14.79 20.40 -17.07
CA ASP A 239 -15.47 20.54 -18.35
C ASP A 239 -15.26 19.30 -19.20
N MET A 240 -16.22 18.38 -19.15
CA MET A 240 -16.14 17.09 -19.87
C MET A 240 -16.19 17.29 -21.39
N ASP A 241 -16.91 18.32 -21.89
CA ASP A 241 -16.98 18.61 -23.33
C ASP A 241 -15.60 19.02 -23.86
N GLU A 242 -14.87 19.90 -23.12
CA GLU A 242 -13.51 20.30 -23.45
C GLU A 242 -12.55 19.09 -23.49
N LYS A 243 -12.64 18.20 -22.51
CA LYS A 243 -11.76 17.01 -22.44
C LYS A 243 -12.04 16.03 -23.58
N LEU A 244 -13.31 15.84 -23.91
CA LEU A 244 -13.71 14.99 -25.07
C LEU A 244 -13.25 15.59 -26.41
N GLU A 245 -13.38 16.91 -26.59
CA GLU A 245 -12.84 17.58 -27.78
C GLU A 245 -11.31 17.43 -27.88
N PHE A 246 -10.61 17.54 -26.76
CA PHE A 246 -9.16 17.35 -26.71
C PHE A 246 -8.79 15.91 -27.09
N LEU A 247 -9.44 14.90 -26.51
CA LEU A 247 -9.24 13.49 -26.83
C LEU A 247 -9.44 13.21 -28.33
N ASP A 248 -10.52 13.73 -28.91
CA ASP A 248 -10.81 13.56 -30.34
C ASP A 248 -9.72 14.19 -31.20
N LYS A 249 -9.45 15.51 -31.02
CA LYS A 249 -8.60 16.30 -31.92
C LYS A 249 -7.13 15.90 -31.83
N GLU A 250 -6.62 15.65 -30.63
CA GLU A 250 -5.19 15.42 -30.41
C GLU A 250 -4.79 13.95 -30.58
N TYR A 251 -5.70 13.01 -30.35
CA TYR A 251 -5.38 11.57 -30.34
C TYR A 251 -6.34 10.71 -31.15
N LEU A 252 -7.61 10.61 -30.77
CA LEU A 252 -8.49 9.53 -31.24
C LEU A 252 -8.86 9.64 -32.72
N SER A 253 -8.99 10.86 -33.27
CA SER A 253 -9.28 11.07 -34.70
C SER A 253 -8.17 10.62 -35.66
N HIS A 254 -6.97 10.33 -35.15
CA HIS A 254 -5.83 9.87 -35.92
C HIS A 254 -5.85 8.35 -36.18
N TYR A 255 -6.72 7.62 -35.46
CA TYR A 255 -6.83 6.17 -35.56
C TYR A 255 -8.14 5.73 -36.21
N ASP A 256 -8.07 4.72 -37.03
CA ASP A 256 -9.24 4.01 -37.53
C ASP A 256 -9.50 2.78 -36.65
N LYS A 257 -10.78 2.40 -36.52
CA LYS A 257 -11.15 1.20 -35.77
C LYS A 257 -10.54 -0.05 -36.36
N ILE A 258 -9.92 -0.88 -35.57
CA ILE A 258 -9.41 -2.21 -35.90
C ILE A 258 -10.01 -3.28 -35.00
N GLU A 259 -9.83 -4.54 -35.32
CA GLU A 259 -10.14 -5.65 -34.42
C GLU A 259 -8.88 -6.02 -33.63
N VAL A 260 -9.01 -6.12 -32.32
CA VAL A 260 -7.95 -6.56 -31.41
C VAL A 260 -8.45 -7.77 -30.65
N ASP A 261 -7.77 -8.89 -30.82
CA ASP A 261 -8.03 -10.10 -30.02
C ASP A 261 -7.40 -9.95 -28.64
N SER A 262 -8.22 -9.49 -27.71
CA SER A 262 -7.82 -9.26 -26.29
C SER A 262 -8.84 -9.80 -25.30
N VAL A 263 -9.83 -10.58 -25.76
CA VAL A 263 -10.92 -11.09 -24.91
C VAL A 263 -10.35 -12.03 -23.86
N ILE A 264 -10.66 -11.77 -22.58
CA ILE A 264 -10.30 -12.65 -21.48
C ILE A 264 -11.21 -13.87 -21.50
N GLN A 265 -10.60 -15.04 -21.60
CA GLN A 265 -11.32 -16.30 -21.70
C GLN A 265 -11.69 -16.84 -20.33
N LEU A 266 -12.87 -17.45 -20.23
CA LEU A 266 -13.27 -18.20 -19.05
C LEU A 266 -12.53 -19.54 -18.97
N GLN A 267 -11.99 -19.84 -17.79
CA GLN A 267 -11.53 -21.18 -17.49
C GLN A 267 -12.72 -22.13 -17.40
N ALA A 268 -12.66 -23.21 -18.14
CA ALA A 268 -13.66 -24.29 -18.03
C ALA A 268 -13.61 -24.94 -16.64
N PRO A 269 -14.76 -25.27 -16.03
CA PRO A 269 -14.79 -25.93 -14.73
C PRO A 269 -13.99 -27.24 -14.73
N PHE A 270 -13.27 -27.50 -13.65
CA PHE A 270 -12.56 -28.76 -13.48
C PHE A 270 -13.51 -29.94 -13.22
N THR A 271 -13.12 -31.13 -13.62
CA THR A 271 -13.87 -32.37 -13.29
C THR A 271 -13.57 -32.90 -11.89
N LYS A 272 -12.42 -32.49 -11.30
CA LYS A 272 -11.97 -32.80 -9.94
C LYS A 272 -10.99 -31.71 -9.49
N PRO A 273 -10.84 -31.49 -8.18
CA PRO A 273 -9.81 -30.57 -7.66
C PRO A 273 -8.40 -30.94 -8.13
N VAL A 274 -7.53 -29.94 -8.26
CA VAL A 274 -6.10 -30.10 -8.54
C VAL A 274 -5.30 -29.89 -7.25
N THR A 275 -4.17 -30.60 -7.11
CA THR A 275 -3.26 -30.43 -5.97
C THR A 275 -1.87 -30.09 -6.49
N ILE A 276 -1.27 -29.02 -5.94
CA ILE A 276 0.04 -28.51 -6.35
C ILE A 276 0.88 -28.23 -5.11
N SER A 277 2.15 -28.65 -5.16
CA SER A 277 3.16 -28.31 -4.16
C SER A 277 4.32 -27.59 -4.81
N LYS A 278 4.84 -26.54 -4.15
CA LYS A 278 6.02 -25.77 -4.58
C LYS A 278 6.92 -25.48 -3.39
N PRO A 279 8.25 -25.46 -3.55
CA PRO A 279 9.15 -24.98 -2.51
C PRO A 279 9.20 -23.45 -2.47
N TYR A 280 9.53 -22.91 -1.28
CA TYR A 280 9.92 -21.51 -1.10
C TYR A 280 11.14 -21.40 -0.18
N SER A 281 11.93 -20.32 -0.32
CA SER A 281 13.16 -20.15 0.42
C SER A 281 12.92 -19.65 1.84
N ILE A 282 13.61 -20.27 2.80
CA ILE A 282 13.73 -19.80 4.18
C ILE A 282 15.20 -19.61 4.56
N ALA A 283 15.45 -18.76 5.58
CA ALA A 283 16.79 -18.56 6.11
C ALA A 283 17.37 -19.85 6.74
N SER A 284 18.68 -19.94 6.78
CA SER A 284 19.38 -21.13 7.32
C SER A 284 19.05 -21.39 8.79
N SER A 285 18.73 -20.33 9.56
CA SER A 285 18.33 -20.37 10.97
C SER A 285 16.89 -20.81 11.22
N GLU A 286 16.00 -20.69 10.24
CA GLU A 286 14.59 -20.98 10.43
C GLU A 286 14.30 -22.49 10.50
N SER A 287 13.18 -22.84 11.16
CA SER A 287 12.72 -24.25 11.26
C SER A 287 11.98 -24.67 9.99
N LEU A 288 12.13 -25.96 9.62
CA LEU A 288 11.27 -26.59 8.60
C LEU A 288 9.89 -26.95 9.16
N GLU A 289 9.81 -27.24 10.47
CA GLU A 289 8.55 -27.54 11.16
C GLU A 289 7.74 -26.27 11.38
N ASP A 290 6.41 -26.38 11.27
CA ASP A 290 5.47 -25.28 11.42
C ASP A 290 5.78 -24.08 10.51
N ASN A 291 6.21 -24.34 9.27
CA ASN A 291 6.58 -23.26 8.34
C ASN A 291 6.06 -23.46 6.92
N ALA A 292 5.20 -24.45 6.68
CA ALA A 292 4.50 -24.59 5.41
C ALA A 292 3.25 -23.70 5.36
N TYR A 293 2.81 -23.40 4.13
CA TYR A 293 1.51 -22.81 3.86
C TYR A 293 0.63 -23.84 3.17
N LEU A 294 -0.61 -23.96 3.61
CA LEU A 294 -1.64 -24.79 2.99
C LEU A 294 -2.78 -23.91 2.53
N SER A 295 -3.23 -24.05 1.30
CA SER A 295 -4.28 -23.22 0.72
C SER A 295 -5.37 -24.04 0.04
N TYR A 296 -6.63 -23.71 0.34
CA TYR A 296 -7.84 -24.25 -0.27
C TYR A 296 -8.49 -23.14 -1.10
N ASN A 297 -8.57 -23.28 -2.42
CA ASN A 297 -8.97 -22.22 -3.34
C ASN A 297 -10.09 -22.70 -4.25
N VAL A 298 -11.06 -21.81 -4.51
CA VAL A 298 -12.26 -22.12 -5.31
C VAL A 298 -12.57 -20.95 -6.23
N ALA A 299 -12.77 -21.22 -7.52
CA ALA A 299 -13.25 -20.22 -8.48
C ALA A 299 -14.78 -20.05 -8.35
N ILE A 300 -15.23 -18.78 -8.23
CA ILE A 300 -16.63 -18.45 -7.92
C ILE A 300 -17.26 -17.64 -9.06
N GLY A 301 -18.15 -18.23 -9.85
CA GLY A 301 -18.93 -17.49 -10.85
C GLY A 301 -18.10 -16.57 -11.75
N THR A 302 -18.62 -15.40 -12.00
CA THR A 302 -17.93 -14.33 -12.76
C THR A 302 -18.14 -12.97 -12.12
N ASN A 303 -17.23 -12.03 -12.40
CA ASN A 303 -17.29 -10.65 -11.92
C ASN A 303 -18.44 -9.82 -12.54
N LEU A 304 -19.22 -10.39 -13.46
CA LEU A 304 -20.43 -9.78 -14.00
C LEU A 304 -21.67 -10.06 -13.14
N GLU A 305 -21.55 -10.89 -12.11
CA GLU A 305 -22.62 -11.27 -11.17
C GLU A 305 -22.49 -10.51 -9.84
N SER A 306 -22.72 -9.18 -9.83
CA SER A 306 -22.43 -8.32 -8.67
C SER A 306 -23.11 -8.75 -7.36
N GLU A 307 -24.34 -9.31 -7.40
CA GLU A 307 -24.98 -9.84 -6.20
C GLU A 307 -24.22 -11.05 -5.63
N LEU A 308 -23.73 -11.93 -6.50
CA LEU A 308 -22.92 -13.08 -6.08
C LEU A 308 -21.59 -12.63 -5.49
N THR A 309 -20.90 -11.70 -6.15
CA THR A 309 -19.64 -11.11 -5.67
C THR A 309 -19.79 -10.51 -4.28
N LEU A 310 -20.75 -9.60 -4.10
CA LEU A 310 -21.02 -8.98 -2.79
C LEU A 310 -21.49 -9.99 -1.73
N ALA A 311 -22.22 -11.03 -2.13
CA ALA A 311 -22.59 -12.10 -1.19
C ALA A 311 -21.36 -12.89 -0.72
N PHE A 312 -20.34 -13.08 -1.58
CA PHE A 312 -19.09 -13.71 -1.19
C PHE A 312 -18.18 -12.83 -0.35
N ASP A 313 -18.19 -11.49 -0.51
CA ASP A 313 -17.56 -10.56 0.44
C ASP A 313 -18.17 -10.71 1.86
N VAL A 314 -19.50 -10.84 1.93
CA VAL A 314 -20.20 -11.10 3.20
C VAL A 314 -19.89 -12.49 3.76
N LEU A 315 -19.80 -13.51 2.89
CA LEU A 315 -19.42 -14.86 3.29
C LEU A 315 -17.96 -14.94 3.77
N ASP A 316 -17.05 -14.20 3.15
CA ASP A 316 -15.68 -14.10 3.67
C ASP A 316 -15.69 -13.60 5.12
N TYR A 317 -16.38 -12.50 5.39
CA TYR A 317 -16.50 -12.02 6.76
C TYR A 317 -17.08 -13.09 7.72
N ALA A 318 -18.19 -13.69 7.36
CA ALA A 318 -18.92 -14.60 8.23
C ALA A 318 -18.23 -15.97 8.43
N LEU A 319 -17.44 -16.43 7.45
CA LEU A 319 -16.79 -17.74 7.46
C LEU A 319 -15.34 -17.69 7.94
N LEU A 320 -14.60 -16.59 7.65
CA LEU A 320 -13.15 -16.56 7.74
C LEU A 320 -12.59 -15.31 8.44
N SER A 321 -12.96 -14.09 8.01
CA SER A 321 -12.28 -12.86 8.43
C SER A 321 -12.69 -12.35 9.81
N ALA A 322 -13.95 -12.59 10.23
CA ALA A 322 -14.42 -12.15 11.54
C ALA A 322 -13.71 -12.88 12.69
N PRO A 323 -13.47 -12.22 13.85
CA PRO A 323 -13.04 -12.92 15.04
C PRO A 323 -14.02 -14.07 15.41
N GLY A 324 -13.49 -15.28 15.59
CA GLY A 324 -14.32 -16.46 15.89
C GLY A 324 -15.09 -17.03 14.69
N ALA A 325 -14.76 -16.60 13.46
CA ALA A 325 -15.35 -17.17 12.26
C ALA A 325 -15.13 -18.67 12.18
N PRO A 326 -16.13 -19.44 11.74
CA PRO A 326 -16.16 -20.90 11.94
C PRO A 326 -15.04 -21.66 11.23
N LEU A 327 -14.65 -21.31 10.03
CA LEU A 327 -13.52 -21.94 9.33
C LEU A 327 -12.21 -21.68 10.04
N LYS A 328 -11.98 -20.42 10.40
CA LYS A 328 -10.78 -19.99 11.12
C LYS A 328 -10.66 -20.71 12.45
N GLN A 329 -11.74 -20.71 13.25
CA GLN A 329 -11.72 -21.34 14.58
C GLN A 329 -11.56 -22.85 14.50
N ALA A 330 -12.22 -23.53 13.55
CA ALA A 330 -12.12 -24.97 13.39
C ALA A 330 -10.67 -25.41 13.07
N LEU A 331 -9.98 -24.68 12.22
CA LEU A 331 -8.58 -24.97 11.86
C LEU A 331 -7.62 -24.71 13.03
N ILE A 332 -7.78 -23.59 13.73
CA ILE A 332 -6.98 -23.26 14.92
C ILE A 332 -7.19 -24.30 16.02
N ASP A 333 -8.45 -24.68 16.31
CA ASP A 333 -8.79 -25.69 17.33
C ASP A 333 -8.20 -27.06 17.00
N ALA A 334 -8.06 -27.38 15.71
CA ALA A 334 -7.43 -28.62 15.25
C ALA A 334 -5.89 -28.58 15.20
N GLY A 335 -5.29 -27.42 15.52
CA GLY A 335 -3.85 -27.21 15.48
C GLY A 335 -3.28 -27.11 14.07
N ILE A 336 -4.09 -26.71 13.07
CA ILE A 336 -3.65 -26.53 11.69
C ILE A 336 -3.23 -25.08 11.48
N GLY A 337 -1.91 -24.87 11.39
CA GLY A 337 -1.34 -23.53 11.25
C GLY A 337 -1.43 -22.69 12.51
N LYS A 338 -0.67 -21.59 12.53
CA LYS A 338 -0.64 -20.60 13.63
C LYS A 338 -1.41 -19.32 13.28
N ASP A 339 -1.56 -18.99 11.99
CA ASP A 339 -2.47 -17.97 11.50
C ASP A 339 -3.31 -18.53 10.34
N ILE A 340 -4.60 -18.24 10.37
CA ILE A 340 -5.53 -18.59 9.29
C ILE A 340 -5.95 -17.30 8.62
N MET A 341 -5.72 -17.23 7.32
CA MET A 341 -5.93 -16.09 6.45
C MET A 341 -6.61 -16.51 5.15
N GLY A 342 -6.71 -15.62 4.19
CA GLY A 342 -7.40 -15.82 2.93
C GLY A 342 -8.51 -14.80 2.78
N GLY A 343 -9.49 -15.09 1.95
CA GLY A 343 -10.59 -14.18 1.68
C GLY A 343 -11.20 -14.39 0.31
N PHE A 344 -12.02 -13.42 -0.09
CA PHE A 344 -12.60 -13.36 -1.41
C PHE A 344 -11.91 -12.29 -2.26
N ASP A 345 -11.40 -12.68 -3.44
CA ASP A 345 -10.72 -11.81 -4.40
C ASP A 345 -11.52 -11.76 -5.70
N ASN A 346 -11.97 -10.56 -6.09
CA ASN A 346 -12.72 -10.28 -7.31
C ASN A 346 -11.92 -9.49 -8.36
N SER A 347 -10.60 -9.49 -8.28
CA SER A 347 -9.72 -8.73 -9.19
C SER A 347 -9.61 -9.30 -10.60
N THR A 348 -10.11 -10.52 -10.84
CA THR A 348 -10.08 -11.26 -12.10
C THR A 348 -11.49 -11.57 -12.63
N LEU A 349 -11.61 -12.04 -13.89
CA LEU A 349 -12.90 -12.39 -14.50
C LEU A 349 -13.70 -13.40 -13.66
N GLN A 350 -13.01 -14.40 -13.11
CA GLN A 350 -13.60 -15.41 -12.22
C GLN A 350 -13.01 -15.20 -10.82
N PRO A 351 -13.79 -14.61 -9.89
CA PRO A 351 -13.36 -14.40 -8.52
C PRO A 351 -12.92 -15.69 -7.80
N ILE A 352 -12.09 -15.53 -6.79
CA ILE A 352 -11.51 -16.63 -6.02
C ILE A 352 -11.89 -16.50 -4.54
N PHE A 353 -12.34 -17.60 -3.93
CA PHE A 353 -12.44 -17.72 -2.48
C PHE A 353 -11.31 -18.62 -1.99
N SER A 354 -10.49 -18.12 -1.04
CA SER A 354 -9.32 -18.83 -0.52
C SER A 354 -9.35 -18.94 1.00
N VAL A 355 -8.89 -20.09 1.52
CA VAL A 355 -8.58 -20.30 2.94
C VAL A 355 -7.12 -20.75 3.02
N VAL A 356 -6.30 -20.01 3.79
CA VAL A 356 -4.86 -20.26 3.90
C VAL A 356 -4.49 -20.50 5.36
N ALA A 357 -3.82 -21.63 5.63
CA ALA A 357 -3.16 -21.89 6.91
C ALA A 357 -1.67 -21.60 6.76
N LYS A 358 -1.18 -20.61 7.50
CA LYS A 358 0.24 -20.23 7.60
C LYS A 358 0.87 -20.85 8.83
N ASN A 359 2.16 -21.15 8.76
CA ASN A 359 2.89 -21.86 9.82
C ASN A 359 2.25 -23.22 10.14
N ALA A 360 1.93 -23.97 9.09
CA ALA A 360 1.39 -25.33 9.11
C ALA A 360 2.48 -26.36 8.74
N ASN A 361 2.09 -27.64 8.67
CA ASN A 361 2.93 -28.72 8.17
C ASN A 361 2.29 -29.36 6.94
N LYS A 362 3.10 -29.79 5.98
CA LYS A 362 2.62 -30.43 4.73
C LYS A 362 1.76 -31.66 4.99
N GLU A 363 2.10 -32.42 6.01
CA GLU A 363 1.42 -33.64 6.41
C GLU A 363 -0.03 -33.40 6.83
N ASP A 364 -0.38 -32.17 7.19
CA ASP A 364 -1.73 -31.77 7.60
C ASP A 364 -2.66 -31.43 6.42
N GLU A 365 -2.19 -31.49 5.16
CA GLU A 365 -2.96 -31.05 3.97
C GLU A 365 -4.32 -31.76 3.85
N GLU A 366 -4.37 -33.10 3.96
CA GLU A 366 -5.64 -33.83 3.89
C GLU A 366 -6.58 -33.45 5.05
N LYS A 367 -6.02 -33.30 6.25
CA LYS A 367 -6.77 -32.90 7.44
C LYS A 367 -7.29 -31.47 7.32
N PHE A 368 -6.48 -30.56 6.76
CA PHE A 368 -6.85 -29.16 6.48
C PHE A 368 -8.08 -29.10 5.57
N VAL A 369 -8.03 -29.76 4.42
CA VAL A 369 -9.15 -29.84 3.46
C VAL A 369 -10.39 -30.46 4.11
N GLY A 370 -10.21 -31.56 4.83
CA GLY A 370 -11.32 -32.28 5.51
C GLY A 370 -12.04 -31.40 6.54
N ILE A 371 -11.30 -30.65 7.36
CA ILE A 371 -11.88 -29.74 8.36
C ILE A 371 -12.68 -28.61 7.68
N ILE A 372 -12.17 -28.03 6.59
CA ILE A 372 -12.88 -26.99 5.84
C ILE A 372 -14.21 -27.55 5.31
N GLU A 373 -14.16 -28.66 4.59
CA GLU A 373 -15.37 -29.25 4.00
C GLU A 373 -16.39 -29.70 5.05
N ASP A 374 -15.94 -30.31 6.15
CA ASP A 374 -16.85 -30.77 7.21
C ASP A 374 -17.46 -29.58 7.98
N THR A 375 -16.70 -28.50 8.16
CA THR A 375 -17.22 -27.24 8.72
C THR A 375 -18.26 -26.61 7.80
N LEU A 376 -18.01 -26.54 6.49
CA LEU A 376 -18.96 -26.03 5.52
C LEU A 376 -20.25 -26.88 5.47
N LYS A 377 -20.13 -28.23 5.45
CA LYS A 377 -21.29 -29.16 5.52
C LYS A 377 -22.11 -28.94 6.80
N LYS A 378 -21.43 -28.73 7.94
CA LYS A 378 -22.10 -28.42 9.20
C LYS A 378 -22.85 -27.10 9.11
N ILE A 379 -22.25 -26.04 8.54
CA ILE A 379 -22.87 -24.73 8.37
C ILE A 379 -24.11 -24.83 7.48
N VAL A 380 -24.03 -25.53 6.35
CA VAL A 380 -25.20 -25.73 5.46
C VAL A 380 -26.35 -26.43 6.18
N LYS A 381 -26.04 -27.38 7.07
CA LYS A 381 -27.05 -28.08 7.85
C LYS A 381 -27.65 -27.29 8.99
N ASP A 382 -26.79 -26.59 9.75
CA ASP A 382 -27.16 -25.95 11.03
C ASP A 382 -27.53 -24.48 10.85
N GLY A 383 -27.17 -23.86 9.70
CA GLY A 383 -27.33 -22.44 9.38
C GLY A 383 -26.13 -21.60 9.79
N LEU A 384 -25.94 -20.46 9.11
CA LEU A 384 -24.97 -19.42 9.44
C LEU A 384 -25.47 -18.54 10.60
N ASN A 385 -24.54 -17.94 11.33
CA ASN A 385 -24.85 -16.91 12.31
C ASN A 385 -25.39 -15.65 11.59
N ARG A 386 -26.68 -15.38 11.75
CA ARG A 386 -27.38 -14.27 11.10
C ARG A 386 -26.85 -12.88 11.50
N LYS A 387 -26.39 -12.74 12.75
CA LYS A 387 -25.71 -11.50 13.19
C LYS A 387 -24.40 -11.29 12.43
N SER A 388 -23.61 -12.33 12.19
CA SER A 388 -22.37 -12.22 11.44
C SER A 388 -22.62 -11.81 9.97
N LEU A 389 -23.65 -12.38 9.34
CA LEU A 389 -24.06 -11.99 7.99
C LEU A 389 -24.48 -10.51 7.95
N LEU A 390 -25.32 -10.07 8.89
CA LEU A 390 -25.74 -8.68 8.96
C LEU A 390 -24.58 -7.72 9.27
N ALA A 391 -23.66 -8.13 10.14
CA ALA A 391 -22.47 -7.36 10.47
C ALA A 391 -21.54 -7.22 9.25
N GLY A 392 -21.35 -8.29 8.47
CA GLY A 392 -20.60 -8.26 7.22
C GLY A 392 -21.23 -7.30 6.21
N ILE A 393 -22.54 -7.40 5.95
CA ILE A 393 -23.26 -6.49 5.04
C ILE A 393 -23.14 -5.03 5.51
N ASN A 394 -23.32 -4.75 6.80
CA ASN A 394 -23.21 -3.38 7.32
C ASN A 394 -21.79 -2.83 7.22
N SER A 395 -20.77 -3.66 7.44
CA SER A 395 -19.37 -3.26 7.28
C SER A 395 -19.08 -2.83 5.84
N GLU A 396 -19.47 -3.63 4.85
CA GLU A 396 -19.23 -3.32 3.44
C GLU A 396 -20.05 -2.11 2.99
N GLU A 397 -21.33 -2.02 3.39
CA GLU A 397 -22.16 -0.84 3.12
C GLU A 397 -21.58 0.44 3.75
N PHE A 398 -21.05 0.37 4.98
CA PHE A 398 -20.42 1.51 5.65
C PHE A 398 -19.18 1.99 4.88
N LYS A 399 -18.27 1.07 4.51
CA LYS A 399 -17.08 1.37 3.72
C LYS A 399 -17.44 2.05 2.39
N PHE A 400 -18.41 1.52 1.68
CA PHE A 400 -18.87 2.08 0.40
C PHE A 400 -19.45 3.51 0.56
N ARG A 401 -20.27 3.73 1.59
CA ARG A 401 -20.89 5.05 1.87
C ARG A 401 -19.88 6.08 2.37
N GLU A 402 -18.93 5.69 3.21
CA GLU A 402 -17.87 6.56 3.73
C GLU A 402 -16.89 6.94 2.61
N ALA A 403 -16.57 6.00 1.74
CA ALA A 403 -15.63 6.14 0.62
C ALA A 403 -14.28 6.76 1.06
N ASP A 404 -13.76 6.28 2.19
CA ASP A 404 -12.43 6.62 2.71
C ASP A 404 -11.43 5.56 2.25
N TYR A 405 -10.62 5.90 1.26
CA TYR A 405 -9.62 5.01 0.66
C TYR A 405 -8.17 5.42 1.04
N GLY A 406 -8.00 6.08 2.16
CA GLY A 406 -6.71 6.53 2.66
C GLY A 406 -6.02 7.52 1.72
N ASN A 407 -4.86 7.14 1.19
CA ASN A 407 -4.07 7.99 0.29
C ASN A 407 -4.52 7.96 -1.18
N PHE A 408 -5.45 7.08 -1.54
CA PHE A 408 -5.95 6.97 -2.91
C PHE A 408 -7.08 7.97 -3.16
N PRO A 409 -7.05 8.70 -4.29
CA PRO A 409 -8.18 9.52 -4.71
C PRO A 409 -9.44 8.66 -4.85
N LYS A 410 -10.55 9.12 -4.29
CA LYS A 410 -11.83 8.41 -4.35
C LYS A 410 -12.26 8.09 -5.80
N GLY A 411 -12.06 9.03 -6.71
CA GLY A 411 -12.36 8.84 -8.13
C GLY A 411 -11.53 7.76 -8.80
N LEU A 412 -10.29 7.51 -8.32
CA LEU A 412 -9.46 6.42 -8.82
C LEU A 412 -10.03 5.06 -8.43
N ILE A 413 -10.42 4.90 -7.16
CA ILE A 413 -10.99 3.63 -6.69
C ILE A 413 -12.31 3.34 -7.42
N TYR A 414 -13.18 4.33 -7.60
CA TYR A 414 -14.38 4.16 -8.41
C TYR A 414 -14.05 3.79 -9.87
N GLY A 415 -12.99 4.36 -10.43
CA GLY A 415 -12.54 4.03 -11.78
C GLY A 415 -12.01 2.58 -11.89
N LEU A 416 -11.25 2.11 -10.90
CA LEU A 416 -10.78 0.73 -10.86
C LEU A 416 -11.97 -0.24 -10.67
N SER A 417 -12.93 0.10 -9.80
CA SER A 417 -14.18 -0.68 -9.65
C SER A 417 -15.03 -0.72 -10.93
N CYS A 418 -14.95 0.32 -11.79
CA CYS A 418 -15.53 0.22 -13.13
C CYS A 418 -14.87 -0.89 -13.95
N MET A 419 -13.55 -1.04 -13.86
CA MET A 419 -12.81 -2.06 -14.63
C MET A 419 -13.17 -3.49 -14.22
N ASP A 420 -13.63 -3.72 -12.99
CA ASP A 420 -14.02 -5.05 -12.48
C ASP A 420 -15.21 -5.65 -13.25
N SER A 421 -16.00 -4.84 -13.94
CA SER A 421 -17.06 -5.28 -14.85
C SER A 421 -16.81 -4.85 -16.29
N TRP A 422 -16.41 -3.61 -16.53
CA TRP A 422 -16.25 -3.00 -17.85
C TRP A 422 -15.20 -3.69 -18.71
N LEU A 423 -14.16 -4.25 -18.10
CA LEU A 423 -13.13 -5.02 -18.81
C LEU A 423 -13.69 -6.27 -19.48
N TYR A 424 -14.76 -6.85 -18.93
CA TYR A 424 -15.36 -8.10 -19.36
C TYR A 424 -16.68 -7.94 -20.11
N ASP A 425 -17.39 -6.80 -19.88
CA ASP A 425 -18.58 -6.39 -20.62
C ASP A 425 -18.47 -4.90 -20.96
N ASP A 426 -18.26 -4.60 -22.24
CA ASP A 426 -18.04 -3.23 -22.73
C ASP A 426 -19.22 -2.25 -22.43
N ASP A 427 -20.42 -2.74 -22.09
CA ASP A 427 -21.61 -1.96 -21.84
C ASP A 427 -21.94 -1.77 -20.34
N GLU A 428 -21.15 -2.38 -19.43
CA GLU A 428 -21.43 -2.37 -17.98
C GLU A 428 -20.30 -1.75 -17.11
N PRO A 429 -19.92 -0.46 -17.34
CA PRO A 429 -18.87 0.19 -16.54
C PRO A 429 -19.33 0.58 -15.12
N PHE A 430 -20.66 0.61 -14.84
CA PHE A 430 -21.19 1.16 -13.60
C PHE A 430 -21.75 0.11 -12.63
N LEU A 431 -21.52 -1.18 -12.90
CA LEU A 431 -22.12 -2.28 -12.15
C LEU A 431 -21.81 -2.18 -10.65
N TYR A 432 -20.55 -1.95 -10.30
CA TYR A 432 -20.06 -1.85 -8.91
C TYR A 432 -20.20 -0.46 -8.27
N LEU A 433 -20.75 0.51 -9.01
CA LEU A 433 -21.07 1.84 -8.48
C LEU A 433 -22.55 2.01 -8.07
N LYS A 434 -23.36 0.94 -8.23
CA LYS A 434 -24.80 0.91 -7.92
C LYS A 434 -25.13 -0.33 -7.07
N ILE A 435 -24.56 -0.37 -5.86
CA ILE A 435 -24.61 -1.59 -5.02
C ILE A 435 -25.44 -1.44 -3.73
N LEU A 436 -25.96 -0.25 -3.40
CA LEU A 436 -26.73 -0.06 -2.18
C LEU A 436 -28.04 -0.85 -2.17
N ASP A 437 -28.68 -0.98 -3.33
CA ASP A 437 -29.88 -1.81 -3.47
C ASP A 437 -29.54 -3.31 -3.33
N VAL A 438 -28.34 -3.73 -3.76
CA VAL A 438 -27.86 -5.10 -3.58
C VAL A 438 -27.66 -5.42 -2.10
N PHE A 439 -27.04 -4.53 -1.31
CA PHE A 439 -26.97 -4.70 0.14
C PHE A 439 -28.35 -4.81 0.80
N THR A 440 -29.31 -4.01 0.34
CA THR A 440 -30.70 -4.10 0.83
C THR A 440 -31.33 -5.44 0.51
N ALA A 441 -31.12 -5.96 -0.70
CA ALA A 441 -31.58 -7.28 -1.10
C ALA A 441 -30.91 -8.41 -0.30
N LEU A 442 -29.59 -8.34 -0.10
CA LEU A 442 -28.84 -9.32 0.71
C LEU A 442 -29.35 -9.38 2.16
N LYS A 443 -29.65 -8.21 2.78
CA LYS A 443 -30.27 -8.17 4.14
C LYS A 443 -31.58 -8.94 4.20
N GLN A 444 -32.43 -8.84 3.18
CA GLN A 444 -33.69 -9.60 3.10
C GLN A 444 -33.47 -11.11 2.92
N LYS A 445 -32.36 -11.51 2.31
CA LYS A 445 -32.02 -12.89 2.02
C LYS A 445 -31.41 -13.66 3.20
N ILE A 446 -31.00 -12.96 4.29
CA ILE A 446 -30.42 -13.60 5.48
C ILE A 446 -31.31 -14.71 6.05
N GLU A 447 -32.64 -14.52 6.05
CA GLU A 447 -33.60 -15.46 6.64
C GLU A 447 -34.06 -16.55 5.65
N THR A 448 -33.59 -16.56 4.41
CA THR A 448 -34.12 -17.44 3.36
C THR A 448 -33.30 -18.68 3.11
N GLY A 449 -32.14 -18.81 3.74
CA GLY A 449 -31.16 -19.90 3.47
C GLY A 449 -30.30 -19.63 2.22
N TYR A 450 -30.35 -18.42 1.66
CA TYR A 450 -29.61 -18.04 0.45
C TYR A 450 -28.10 -18.21 0.58
N PHE A 451 -27.52 -17.80 1.70
CA PHE A 451 -26.08 -17.91 1.93
C PHE A 451 -25.64 -19.37 2.09
N GLU A 452 -26.46 -20.19 2.73
CA GLU A 452 -26.21 -21.64 2.84
C GLU A 452 -26.28 -22.31 1.46
N GLU A 453 -27.21 -21.90 0.59
CA GLU A 453 -27.29 -22.37 -0.80
C GLU A 453 -26.05 -21.98 -1.61
N LEU A 454 -25.49 -20.78 -1.41
CA LEU A 454 -24.24 -20.35 -2.04
C LEU A 454 -23.06 -21.24 -1.58
N ILE A 455 -22.95 -21.51 -0.29
CA ILE A 455 -21.93 -22.41 0.24
C ILE A 455 -22.06 -23.80 -0.37
N GLN A 456 -23.28 -24.38 -0.41
CA GLN A 456 -23.50 -25.69 -1.00
C GLN A 456 -23.08 -25.71 -2.47
N LYS A 457 -23.56 -24.75 -3.26
CA LYS A 457 -23.34 -24.70 -4.70
C LYS A 457 -21.91 -24.42 -5.09
N TYR A 458 -21.30 -23.38 -4.48
CA TYR A 458 -20.02 -22.85 -4.94
C TYR A 458 -18.82 -23.34 -4.15
N LEU A 459 -18.97 -23.70 -2.87
CA LEU A 459 -17.86 -24.18 -2.06
C LEU A 459 -17.84 -25.72 -1.89
N LEU A 460 -19.00 -26.38 -1.81
CA LEU A 460 -19.06 -27.85 -1.64
C LEU A 460 -19.18 -28.60 -2.97
N ASP A 461 -20.22 -28.29 -3.76
CA ASP A 461 -20.53 -29.04 -5.01
C ASP A 461 -19.65 -28.63 -6.20
N ASN A 462 -18.96 -27.48 -6.11
CA ASN A 462 -18.06 -27.00 -7.14
C ASN A 462 -16.75 -27.80 -7.13
N SER A 463 -16.39 -28.35 -8.30
CA SER A 463 -15.12 -29.08 -8.49
C SER A 463 -13.98 -28.21 -9.01
N HIS A 464 -14.24 -26.92 -9.35
CA HIS A 464 -13.22 -25.98 -9.79
C HIS A 464 -12.45 -25.44 -8.59
N LYS A 465 -11.58 -26.30 -8.05
CA LYS A 465 -10.79 -26.05 -6.85
C LYS A 465 -9.33 -26.38 -7.08
N SER A 466 -8.46 -25.68 -6.34
CA SER A 466 -7.06 -26.05 -6.18
C SER A 466 -6.67 -26.15 -4.71
N TYR A 467 -5.89 -27.16 -4.38
CA TYR A 467 -5.22 -27.30 -3.09
C TYR A 467 -3.75 -27.03 -3.34
N VAL A 468 -3.25 -25.98 -2.74
CA VAL A 468 -1.87 -25.52 -2.95
C VAL A 468 -1.13 -25.60 -1.63
N SER A 469 0.06 -26.19 -1.65
CA SER A 469 1.00 -26.11 -0.56
C SER A 469 2.30 -25.47 -1.03
N ILE A 470 2.86 -24.58 -0.21
CA ILE A 470 4.24 -24.15 -0.38
C ILE A 470 5.06 -24.62 0.83
N GLU A 471 6.21 -25.22 0.55
CA GLU A 471 7.03 -25.93 1.53
C GLU A 471 8.36 -25.19 1.73
N PRO A 472 8.80 -25.04 2.99
CA PRO A 472 10.05 -24.35 3.28
C PRO A 472 11.27 -25.18 2.81
N GLU A 473 12.18 -24.56 2.07
CA GLU A 473 13.46 -25.16 1.65
C GLU A 473 14.61 -24.22 2.03
N LYS A 474 15.53 -24.71 2.87
CA LYS A 474 16.73 -23.95 3.26
C LYS A 474 17.69 -23.81 2.10
N GLY A 475 18.20 -22.60 1.87
CA GLY A 475 19.20 -22.34 0.84
C GLY A 475 18.69 -22.45 -0.60
N LEU A 476 17.37 -22.45 -0.82
CA LEU A 476 16.80 -22.53 -2.18
C LEU A 476 17.26 -21.36 -3.03
N ASN A 477 17.23 -20.13 -2.50
CA ASN A 477 17.66 -18.95 -3.24
C ASN A 477 19.14 -19.01 -3.62
N ALA A 478 20.02 -19.42 -2.69
CA ALA A 478 21.45 -19.60 -2.98
C ALA A 478 21.70 -20.65 -4.07
N LYS A 479 20.93 -21.75 -4.04
CA LYS A 479 21.01 -22.79 -5.07
C LYS A 479 20.59 -22.26 -6.44
N LEU A 480 19.46 -21.53 -6.52
CA LEU A 480 18.96 -20.94 -7.78
C LEU A 480 19.92 -19.88 -8.33
N GLU A 481 20.50 -19.04 -7.47
CA GLU A 481 21.50 -18.04 -7.88
C GLU A 481 22.76 -18.71 -8.45
N LYS A 482 23.24 -19.74 -7.79
CA LYS A 482 24.39 -20.52 -8.31
C LYS A 482 24.07 -21.22 -9.64
N GLU A 483 22.88 -21.76 -9.82
CA GLU A 483 22.45 -22.34 -11.09
C GLU A 483 22.41 -21.28 -12.20
N LEU A 484 21.95 -20.07 -11.88
CA LEU A 484 21.97 -18.93 -12.80
C LEU A 484 23.41 -18.52 -13.15
N GLU A 485 24.30 -18.38 -12.17
CA GLU A 485 25.73 -18.10 -12.39
C GLU A 485 26.39 -19.13 -13.30
N GLU A 486 26.11 -20.43 -13.10
CA GLU A 486 26.64 -21.51 -13.92
C GLU A 486 26.09 -21.43 -15.37
N LYS A 487 24.80 -21.12 -15.54
CA LYS A 487 24.18 -20.87 -16.87
C LYS A 487 24.85 -19.68 -17.57
N LEU A 488 25.04 -18.57 -16.88
CA LEU A 488 25.66 -17.35 -17.42
C LEU A 488 27.13 -17.57 -17.75
N ALA A 489 27.88 -18.31 -16.92
CA ALA A 489 29.25 -18.69 -17.21
C ALA A 489 29.37 -19.62 -18.43
N ALA A 490 28.42 -20.54 -18.61
CA ALA A 490 28.33 -21.37 -19.81
C ALA A 490 27.97 -20.53 -21.05
N TYR A 491 27.03 -19.59 -20.94
CA TYR A 491 26.70 -18.64 -21.99
C TYR A 491 27.92 -17.83 -22.41
N LYS A 492 28.66 -17.22 -21.49
CA LYS A 492 29.87 -16.46 -21.77
C LYS A 492 30.92 -17.31 -22.51
N LYS A 493 31.11 -18.57 -22.12
CA LYS A 493 32.03 -19.50 -22.78
C LYS A 493 31.60 -19.87 -24.22
N SER A 494 30.33 -19.77 -24.53
CA SER A 494 29.79 -20.05 -25.87
C SER A 494 30.00 -18.88 -26.86
N LEU A 495 30.24 -17.67 -26.35
CA LEU A 495 30.44 -16.47 -27.14
C LEU A 495 31.82 -16.45 -27.82
N SER A 496 31.88 -15.92 -29.03
CA SER A 496 33.14 -15.56 -29.67
C SER A 496 33.77 -14.32 -29.03
N GLU A 497 35.07 -14.08 -29.31
CA GLU A 497 35.75 -12.85 -28.85
C GLU A 497 35.05 -11.57 -29.36
N GLU A 498 34.53 -11.58 -30.56
CA GLU A 498 33.79 -10.44 -31.13
C GLU A 498 32.48 -10.19 -30.41
N GLU A 499 31.75 -11.24 -30.02
CA GLU A 499 30.50 -11.13 -29.25
C GLU A 499 30.77 -10.67 -27.82
N ILE A 500 31.88 -11.10 -27.17
CA ILE A 500 32.32 -10.61 -25.87
C ILE A 500 32.66 -9.12 -25.95
N ASP A 501 33.45 -8.71 -26.97
CA ASP A 501 33.80 -7.30 -27.18
C ASP A 501 32.55 -6.44 -27.38
N LYS A 502 31.58 -6.93 -28.15
CA LYS A 502 30.33 -6.25 -28.37
C LYS A 502 29.51 -6.12 -27.06
N LEU A 503 29.44 -7.17 -26.27
CA LEU A 503 28.69 -7.14 -25.00
C LEU A 503 29.29 -6.14 -24.01
N VAL A 504 30.62 -6.03 -23.93
CA VAL A 504 31.32 -5.01 -23.15
C VAL A 504 31.03 -3.61 -23.68
N GLU A 505 31.01 -3.43 -25.01
CA GLU A 505 30.69 -2.14 -25.65
C GLU A 505 29.22 -1.75 -25.40
N ASP A 506 28.28 -2.70 -25.54
CA ASP A 506 26.85 -2.51 -25.29
C ASP A 506 26.61 -2.12 -23.80
N THR A 507 27.28 -2.76 -22.86
CA THR A 507 27.25 -2.43 -21.42
C THR A 507 27.72 -1.00 -21.17
N LYS A 508 28.86 -0.60 -21.76
CA LYS A 508 29.38 0.76 -21.63
C LYS A 508 28.47 1.80 -22.25
N HIS A 509 27.92 1.49 -23.42
CA HIS A 509 26.98 2.35 -24.12
C HIS A 509 25.72 2.59 -23.30
N LEU A 510 25.14 1.52 -22.73
CA LEU A 510 23.95 1.64 -21.87
C LEU A 510 24.21 2.48 -20.63
N LYS A 511 25.37 2.28 -19.95
CA LYS A 511 25.77 3.10 -18.80
C LYS A 511 25.94 4.57 -19.19
N GLN A 512 26.57 4.85 -20.33
CA GLN A 512 26.66 6.21 -20.84
C GLN A 512 25.27 6.80 -21.14
N TYR A 513 24.38 6.03 -21.79
CA TYR A 513 23.01 6.45 -22.02
C TYR A 513 22.28 6.79 -20.71
N GLN A 514 22.43 5.98 -19.67
CA GLN A 514 21.81 6.23 -18.36
C GLN A 514 22.34 7.52 -17.69
N GLU A 515 23.62 7.86 -17.90
CA GLU A 515 24.28 9.04 -17.33
C GLU A 515 23.98 10.34 -18.05
N GLU A 516 23.77 10.29 -19.36
CA GLU A 516 23.49 11.48 -20.15
C GLU A 516 22.17 12.14 -19.73
N PRO A 517 22.16 13.41 -19.33
CA PRO A 517 20.91 14.11 -19.02
C PRO A 517 20.10 14.34 -20.30
N SER A 518 18.80 14.45 -20.17
CA SER A 518 17.92 14.87 -21.29
C SER A 518 18.31 16.24 -21.80
N PRO A 519 18.31 16.46 -23.15
CA PRO A 519 18.57 17.77 -23.72
C PRO A 519 17.66 18.87 -23.16
N LYS A 520 18.19 20.07 -22.88
CA LYS A 520 17.37 21.17 -22.35
C LYS A 520 16.18 21.53 -23.26
N GLU A 521 16.34 21.40 -24.56
CA GLU A 521 15.27 21.63 -25.53
C GLU A 521 14.10 20.67 -25.35
N ASP A 522 14.38 19.41 -24.99
CA ASP A 522 13.36 18.39 -24.75
C ASP A 522 12.71 18.60 -23.38
N LEU A 523 13.49 18.93 -22.34
CA LEU A 523 12.95 19.27 -21.02
C LEU A 523 11.98 20.46 -21.08
N MET A 524 12.20 21.42 -22.00
CA MET A 524 11.31 22.57 -22.21
C MET A 524 9.95 22.18 -22.82
N LYS A 525 9.83 21.01 -23.45
CA LYS A 525 8.55 20.52 -24.00
C LYS A 525 7.59 20.00 -22.93
N ILE A 526 8.12 19.55 -21.78
CA ILE A 526 7.26 19.12 -20.67
C ILE A 526 6.45 20.32 -20.16
N PRO A 527 5.11 20.24 -20.18
CA PRO A 527 4.26 21.30 -19.70
C PRO A 527 4.40 21.43 -18.17
N MET A 528 4.50 22.64 -17.66
CA MET A 528 4.71 22.88 -16.25
C MET A 528 3.91 24.10 -15.78
N LEU A 529 3.49 24.08 -14.53
CA LEU A 529 2.93 25.24 -13.83
C LEU A 529 4.01 26.29 -13.57
N LYS A 530 3.58 27.49 -13.22
CA LYS A 530 4.45 28.57 -12.76
C LYS A 530 4.30 28.73 -11.25
N ARG A 531 5.31 29.33 -10.57
CA ARG A 531 5.22 29.62 -9.12
C ARG A 531 3.95 30.38 -8.74
N GLN A 532 3.49 31.30 -9.59
CA GLN A 532 2.26 32.07 -9.40
C GLN A 532 0.95 31.28 -9.50
N ASP A 533 0.99 30.06 -10.08
CA ASP A 533 -0.16 29.18 -10.19
C ASP A 533 -0.42 28.45 -8.85
N MET A 534 0.53 28.52 -7.89
CA MET A 534 0.43 27.93 -6.56
C MET A 534 -0.12 28.91 -5.54
N LYS A 535 -0.98 28.43 -4.63
CA LYS A 535 -1.49 29.24 -3.52
C LYS A 535 -0.37 29.55 -2.53
N ARG A 536 -0.27 30.81 -2.07
CA ARG A 536 0.71 31.16 -1.04
C ARG A 536 0.28 30.75 0.37
N GLU A 537 -1.01 30.66 0.61
CA GLU A 537 -1.55 30.30 1.91
C GLU A 537 -1.33 28.82 2.18
N ALA A 538 -0.85 28.50 3.38
CA ALA A 538 -0.80 27.12 3.87
C ALA A 538 -2.21 26.57 4.09
N GLN A 539 -2.38 25.25 4.01
CA GLN A 539 -3.64 24.62 4.39
C GLN A 539 -3.97 24.94 5.86
N PRO A 540 -5.18 25.42 6.19
CA PRO A 540 -5.53 25.81 7.54
C PRO A 540 -5.55 24.62 8.50
N LEU A 541 -5.27 24.87 9.77
CA LEU A 541 -5.59 23.98 10.88
C LEU A 541 -7.01 24.35 11.36
N VAL A 542 -7.92 23.40 11.28
CA VAL A 542 -9.34 23.63 11.61
C VAL A 542 -9.67 22.89 12.89
N TYR A 543 -9.37 23.48 14.04
CA TYR A 543 -9.80 22.93 15.31
C TYR A 543 -10.01 24.03 16.35
N GLU A 544 -10.78 23.70 17.35
CA GLU A 544 -10.95 24.49 18.57
C GLU A 544 -10.70 23.61 19.79
N LYS A 545 -10.14 24.22 20.82
CA LYS A 545 -9.95 23.56 22.12
C LYS A 545 -11.18 23.82 22.98
N VAL A 546 -11.91 22.78 23.26
CA VAL A 546 -13.15 22.82 24.06
C VAL A 546 -13.06 21.84 25.24
N SER A 547 -14.08 21.85 26.11
CA SER A 547 -14.19 20.91 27.21
C SER A 547 -15.49 20.11 27.08
N CYS A 548 -15.40 18.84 26.78
CA CYS A 548 -16.55 17.94 26.78
C CYS A 548 -16.68 17.28 28.16
N ASN A 549 -17.66 17.68 28.94
CA ASN A 549 -17.92 17.18 30.30
C ASN A 549 -16.68 17.18 31.23
N GLY A 550 -15.85 18.22 31.15
CA GLY A 550 -14.61 18.37 31.92
C GLY A 550 -13.38 17.74 31.31
N ILE A 551 -13.49 16.99 30.21
CA ILE A 551 -12.35 16.42 29.48
C ILE A 551 -11.91 17.37 28.36
N GLU A 552 -10.60 17.61 28.27
CA GLU A 552 -10.00 18.40 27.21
C GLU A 552 -10.30 17.74 25.85
N THR A 553 -10.81 18.53 24.91
CA THR A 553 -11.25 18.04 23.61
C THR A 553 -10.73 18.94 22.49
N ILE A 554 -10.07 18.32 21.52
CA ILE A 554 -9.68 18.96 20.24
C ILE A 554 -10.78 18.68 19.24
N HIS A 555 -11.65 19.66 19.03
CA HIS A 555 -12.81 19.55 18.15
C HIS A 555 -12.51 20.14 16.77
N THR A 556 -12.53 19.31 15.75
CA THR A 556 -12.47 19.72 14.35
C THR A 556 -13.91 19.83 13.83
N ASN A 557 -14.42 21.06 13.84
CA ASN A 557 -15.81 21.39 13.48
C ASN A 557 -15.96 21.48 11.98
N ILE A 558 -16.26 20.34 11.34
CA ILE A 558 -16.49 20.25 9.88
C ILE A 558 -17.60 19.25 9.60
N TYR A 559 -18.21 19.38 8.41
CA TYR A 559 -19.20 18.41 7.94
C TYR A 559 -18.57 17.02 7.80
N SER A 560 -19.14 16.02 8.47
CA SER A 560 -18.66 14.65 8.56
C SER A 560 -19.66 13.61 8.05
N ASN A 561 -20.67 14.05 7.31
CA ASN A 561 -21.76 13.18 6.81
C ASN A 561 -22.46 12.34 7.89
N GLY A 562 -22.65 12.93 9.09
CA GLY A 562 -23.30 12.25 10.23
C GLY A 562 -22.45 11.18 10.93
N ILE A 563 -21.13 11.22 10.72
CA ILE A 563 -20.16 10.31 11.36
C ILE A 563 -19.40 11.07 12.45
N HIS A 564 -19.36 10.53 13.66
CA HIS A 564 -18.36 10.90 14.66
C HIS A 564 -17.05 10.14 14.35
N TYR A 565 -16.00 10.86 13.98
CA TYR A 565 -14.65 10.34 14.07
C TYR A 565 -14.12 10.67 15.47
N LEU A 566 -14.30 9.73 16.38
CA LEU A 566 -13.97 9.89 17.80
C LEU A 566 -12.68 9.14 18.12
N ASN A 567 -11.68 9.85 18.63
CA ASN A 567 -10.42 9.28 19.10
C ASN A 567 -10.24 9.58 20.59
N LEU A 568 -10.25 8.54 21.42
CA LEU A 568 -9.97 8.60 22.84
C LEU A 568 -8.46 8.37 23.04
N MET A 569 -7.74 9.38 23.50
CA MET A 569 -6.28 9.41 23.54
C MET A 569 -5.79 9.43 25.01
N PHE A 570 -5.35 8.30 25.51
CA PHE A 570 -4.84 8.15 26.86
C PHE A 570 -3.32 8.39 26.91
N ASP A 571 -2.87 9.22 27.83
CA ASP A 571 -1.45 9.53 28.00
C ASP A 571 -0.70 8.32 28.59
N ILE A 572 0.39 7.93 27.90
CA ILE A 572 1.25 6.80 28.27
C ILE A 572 2.73 7.21 28.37
N SER A 573 3.02 8.51 28.53
CA SER A 573 4.39 9.03 28.53
C SER A 573 5.22 8.55 29.73
N ASP A 574 4.59 8.04 30.78
CA ASP A 574 5.22 7.48 32.00
C ASP A 574 5.31 5.94 31.99
N ILE A 575 4.97 5.30 30.88
CA ILE A 575 5.16 3.84 30.70
C ILE A 575 6.64 3.57 30.41
N THR A 576 7.25 2.68 31.19
CA THR A 576 8.69 2.40 31.07
C THR A 576 9.06 1.71 29.77
N GLU A 577 10.31 1.84 29.35
CA GLU A 577 10.83 1.19 28.13
C GLU A 577 10.59 -0.32 28.14
N GLU A 578 10.75 -0.97 29.30
CA GLU A 578 10.51 -2.41 29.48
C GLU A 578 9.03 -2.80 29.35
N GLU A 579 8.11 -1.87 29.60
CA GLU A 579 6.66 -2.08 29.53
C GLU A 579 6.08 -1.89 28.12
N LEU A 580 6.75 -1.12 27.26
CA LEU A 580 6.23 -0.75 25.93
C LEU A 580 5.90 -1.94 25.01
N PRO A 581 6.71 -3.03 24.93
CA PRO A 581 6.34 -4.18 24.10
C PRO A 581 5.01 -4.82 24.51
N TYR A 582 4.70 -4.82 25.82
CA TYR A 582 3.43 -5.34 26.33
C TYR A 582 2.23 -4.44 25.96
N LEU A 583 2.46 -3.14 25.72
CA LEU A 583 1.42 -2.29 25.11
C LEU A 583 1.11 -2.69 23.68
N GLY A 584 2.14 -3.10 22.91
CA GLY A 584 1.98 -3.67 21.56
C GLY A 584 1.09 -4.93 21.59
N VAL A 585 1.23 -5.77 22.61
CA VAL A 585 0.36 -6.94 22.87
C VAL A 585 -1.04 -6.47 23.32
N LEU A 586 -1.15 -5.56 24.29
CA LEU A 586 -2.44 -5.05 24.79
C LEU A 586 -3.29 -4.46 23.65
N LYS A 587 -2.67 -3.73 22.73
CA LYS A 587 -3.33 -3.21 21.53
C LYS A 587 -4.01 -4.30 20.69
N ALA A 588 -3.42 -5.48 20.62
CA ALA A 588 -3.95 -6.60 19.84
C ALA A 588 -4.94 -7.47 20.62
N VAL A 589 -4.94 -7.37 21.94
CA VAL A 589 -5.83 -8.11 22.86
C VAL A 589 -7.18 -7.41 22.99
N LEU A 590 -7.21 -6.08 23.12
CA LEU A 590 -8.43 -5.31 23.28
C LEU A 590 -9.33 -5.41 22.05
N GLY A 591 -10.58 -5.83 22.25
CA GLY A 591 -11.56 -6.11 21.19
C GLY A 591 -11.46 -7.52 20.58
N TYR A 592 -10.51 -8.36 21.04
CA TYR A 592 -10.28 -9.71 20.54
C TYR A 592 -10.32 -10.79 21.62
N MET A 593 -10.65 -10.44 22.85
CA MET A 593 -10.92 -11.35 23.96
C MET A 593 -12.36 -11.16 24.44
N ASP A 594 -12.85 -12.12 25.21
CA ASP A 594 -14.15 -12.03 25.86
C ASP A 594 -14.20 -10.83 26.79
N THR A 595 -15.37 -10.28 26.94
CA THR A 595 -15.69 -9.22 27.88
C THR A 595 -16.72 -9.71 28.90
N GLU A 596 -17.12 -8.85 29.82
CA GLU A 596 -18.12 -9.23 30.83
C GLU A 596 -19.48 -9.68 30.21
N HIS A 597 -19.88 -9.06 29.07
CA HIS A 597 -21.19 -9.27 28.48
C HIS A 597 -21.15 -9.96 27.10
N TYR A 598 -19.98 -10.09 26.49
CA TYR A 598 -19.84 -10.65 25.15
C TYR A 598 -18.64 -11.62 25.08
N ASN A 599 -18.84 -12.73 24.41
CA ASN A 599 -17.67 -13.42 23.85
C ASN A 599 -17.08 -12.58 22.71
N TYR A 600 -15.81 -12.81 22.38
CA TYR A 600 -15.09 -11.98 21.40
C TYR A 600 -15.70 -11.99 19.99
N ALA A 601 -16.35 -13.08 19.58
CA ALA A 601 -17.03 -13.18 18.29
C ALA A 601 -18.32 -12.33 18.24
N ASP A 602 -19.14 -12.40 19.29
CA ASP A 602 -20.33 -11.56 19.42
C ASP A 602 -19.97 -10.08 19.57
N LEU A 603 -18.89 -9.78 20.30
CA LEU A 603 -18.38 -8.40 20.41
C LEU A 603 -18.00 -7.83 19.04
N ALA A 604 -17.27 -8.57 18.23
CA ALA A 604 -16.89 -8.15 16.87
C ALA A 604 -18.12 -7.90 15.99
N ASN A 605 -19.11 -8.77 16.07
CA ASN A 605 -20.37 -8.57 15.33
C ASN A 605 -21.10 -7.30 15.79
N GLU A 606 -21.22 -7.05 17.10
CA GLU A 606 -21.84 -5.84 17.64
C GLU A 606 -21.09 -4.56 17.20
N ILE A 607 -19.75 -4.57 17.20
CA ILE A 607 -18.95 -3.44 16.71
C ILE A 607 -19.32 -3.13 15.25
N ASN A 608 -19.36 -4.12 14.37
CA ASN A 608 -19.66 -3.92 12.94
C ASN A 608 -21.15 -3.65 12.67
N LEU A 609 -22.05 -4.04 13.56
CA LEU A 609 -23.47 -3.67 13.48
C LEU A 609 -23.72 -2.20 13.84
N MET A 610 -22.99 -1.67 14.81
CA MET A 610 -23.29 -0.37 15.41
C MET A 610 -22.31 0.72 15.02
N THR A 611 -21.13 0.36 14.48
CA THR A 611 -20.06 1.31 14.16
C THR A 611 -19.43 1.00 12.79
N GLY A 612 -18.67 1.95 12.26
CA GLY A 612 -17.76 1.75 11.13
C GLY A 612 -16.38 1.20 11.55
N GLY A 613 -16.29 0.66 12.77
CA GLY A 613 -15.09 0.06 13.34
C GLY A 613 -14.56 0.77 14.59
N ILE A 614 -13.97 -0.02 15.49
CA ILE A 614 -13.20 0.43 16.64
C ILE A 614 -11.81 -0.18 16.54
N SER A 615 -10.76 0.64 16.70
CA SER A 615 -9.37 0.19 16.60
C SER A 615 -8.48 0.86 17.64
N SER A 616 -7.50 0.12 18.14
CA SER A 616 -6.46 0.63 19.04
C SER A 616 -5.18 0.97 18.27
N GLN A 617 -4.53 2.09 18.62
CA GLN A 617 -3.26 2.54 18.11
C GLN A 617 -2.36 3.03 19.24
N ILE A 618 -1.04 3.01 19.00
CA ILE A 618 -0.05 3.61 19.91
C ILE A 618 0.76 4.58 19.09
N ASN A 619 0.74 5.86 19.46
CA ASN A 619 1.40 6.92 18.73
C ASN A 619 2.24 7.81 19.65
N ILE A 620 3.31 8.35 19.08
CA ILE A 620 4.20 9.30 19.73
C ILE A 620 4.28 10.59 18.92
N TYR A 621 4.16 11.72 19.60
CA TYR A 621 4.10 13.07 19.03
C TYR A 621 5.27 13.88 19.57
N ALA A 622 6.33 14.02 18.78
CA ALA A 622 7.50 14.81 19.18
C ALA A 622 7.18 16.31 19.27
N ASP A 623 7.52 16.94 20.37
CA ASP A 623 7.38 18.39 20.52
C ASP A 623 8.42 19.09 19.64
N THR A 624 7.98 19.93 18.70
CA THR A 624 8.88 20.62 17.76
C THR A 624 9.63 21.79 18.41
N LYS A 625 9.27 22.20 19.62
CA LYS A 625 9.86 23.33 20.37
C LYS A 625 10.77 22.89 21.51
N LYS A 626 10.67 21.64 21.93
CA LYS A 626 11.45 21.10 23.03
C LYS A 626 12.16 19.83 22.59
N LYS A 627 13.47 19.90 22.50
CA LYS A 627 14.30 18.73 22.18
C LYS A 627 14.02 17.58 23.16
N ASP A 628 13.97 16.37 22.66
CA ASP A 628 13.74 15.12 23.39
C ASP A 628 12.43 15.08 24.22
N SER A 629 11.49 16.01 23.94
CA SER A 629 10.16 16.03 24.51
C SER A 629 9.12 15.45 23.53
N PHE A 630 8.19 14.68 24.05
CA PHE A 630 7.13 14.07 23.25
C PHE A 630 5.89 13.79 24.11
N HIS A 631 4.76 13.57 23.41
CA HIS A 631 3.53 13.04 23.99
C HIS A 631 3.29 11.64 23.41
N ALA A 632 3.30 10.62 24.26
CA ALA A 632 2.94 9.26 23.85
C ALA A 632 1.48 8.98 24.23
N LYS A 633 0.72 8.41 23.31
CA LYS A 633 -0.72 8.17 23.45
C LYS A 633 -1.09 6.74 23.08
N TYR A 634 -1.91 6.12 23.96
CA TYR A 634 -2.72 4.98 23.58
C TYR A 634 -4.05 5.51 23.03
N GLU A 635 -4.34 5.24 21.79
CA GLU A 635 -5.49 5.80 21.08
C GLU A 635 -6.52 4.73 20.78
N VAL A 636 -7.79 5.03 21.07
CA VAL A 636 -8.92 4.19 20.66
C VAL A 636 -9.78 4.99 19.71
N ARG A 637 -9.67 4.64 18.43
CA ARG A 637 -10.34 5.32 17.33
C ARG A 637 -11.63 4.60 16.96
N SER A 638 -12.68 5.37 16.75
CA SER A 638 -13.98 4.84 16.33
C SER A 638 -14.64 5.72 15.29
N LYS A 639 -15.40 5.09 14.39
CA LYS A 639 -16.25 5.73 13.40
C LYS A 639 -17.69 5.37 13.76
N ILE A 640 -18.50 6.33 14.22
CA ILE A 640 -19.84 6.07 14.75
C ILE A 640 -20.85 7.00 14.08
N LEU A 641 -21.89 6.46 13.48
CA LEU A 641 -23.01 7.28 13.01
C LEU A 641 -23.68 8.01 14.18
N TYR A 642 -24.13 9.24 13.98
CA TYR A 642 -24.78 10.05 15.02
C TYR A 642 -25.88 9.30 15.76
N GLN A 643 -26.71 8.58 15.01
CA GLN A 643 -27.82 7.79 15.56
C GLN A 643 -27.39 6.60 16.45
N ASN A 644 -26.15 6.11 16.28
CA ASN A 644 -25.63 4.95 16.98
C ASN A 644 -24.63 5.33 18.11
N LEU A 645 -24.47 6.64 18.40
CA LEU A 645 -23.45 7.12 19.33
C LEU A 645 -23.52 6.46 20.72
N GLU A 646 -24.72 6.30 21.27
CA GLU A 646 -24.91 5.70 22.60
C GLU A 646 -24.40 4.24 22.64
N GLU A 647 -24.74 3.44 21.64
CA GLU A 647 -24.26 2.06 21.52
C GLU A 647 -22.75 2.00 21.24
N GLY A 648 -22.22 2.89 20.40
CA GLY A 648 -20.78 2.98 20.17
C GLY A 648 -19.99 3.29 21.44
N LEU A 649 -20.47 4.23 22.27
CA LEU A 649 -19.86 4.54 23.57
C LEU A 649 -19.98 3.39 24.55
N ARG A 650 -21.08 2.64 24.52
CA ARG A 650 -21.25 1.43 25.34
C ARG A 650 -20.22 0.36 24.93
N LEU A 651 -20.01 0.12 23.63
CA LEU A 651 -19.02 -0.83 23.14
C LEU A 651 -17.59 -0.40 23.47
N LEU A 652 -17.26 0.89 23.39
CA LEU A 652 -15.98 1.43 23.84
C LEU A 652 -15.76 1.15 25.35
N SER A 653 -16.80 1.33 26.17
CA SER A 653 -16.76 1.01 27.60
C SER A 653 -16.51 -0.47 27.83
N GLU A 654 -17.17 -1.32 27.07
CA GLU A 654 -17.03 -2.77 27.14
C GLU A 654 -15.60 -3.22 26.84
N ILE A 655 -15.02 -2.71 25.74
CA ILE A 655 -13.66 -3.04 25.32
C ILE A 655 -12.61 -2.58 26.33
N LEU A 656 -12.71 -1.34 26.82
CA LEU A 656 -11.68 -0.74 27.65
C LEU A 656 -11.74 -1.19 29.10
N MET A 657 -12.94 -1.36 29.65
CA MET A 657 -13.14 -1.54 31.09
C MET A 657 -13.55 -2.95 31.50
N ARG A 658 -13.97 -3.79 30.52
CA ARG A 658 -14.59 -5.09 30.85
C ARG A 658 -13.97 -6.27 30.12
N THR A 659 -12.90 -6.04 29.36
CA THR A 659 -12.15 -7.14 28.70
C THR A 659 -11.57 -8.07 29.77
N GLN A 660 -11.84 -9.37 29.62
CA GLN A 660 -11.40 -10.42 30.54
C GLN A 660 -10.13 -11.08 29.99
N ILE A 661 -8.96 -10.67 30.51
CA ILE A 661 -7.68 -11.28 30.13
C ILE A 661 -7.44 -12.52 31.02
N THR A 662 -8.20 -13.59 30.78
CA THR A 662 -8.19 -14.83 31.57
C THR A 662 -8.13 -16.10 30.75
N ASP A 663 -8.42 -16.03 29.44
CA ASP A 663 -8.35 -17.17 28.52
C ASP A 663 -6.93 -17.32 27.97
N GLU A 664 -6.18 -18.30 28.51
CA GLU A 664 -4.81 -18.60 28.12
C GLU A 664 -4.71 -19.05 26.66
N LYS A 665 -5.64 -19.92 26.22
CA LYS A 665 -5.66 -20.42 24.83
C LYS A 665 -5.84 -19.26 23.86
N ARG A 666 -6.81 -18.41 24.12
CA ARG A 666 -7.08 -17.25 23.25
C ARG A 666 -5.92 -16.26 23.23
N LEU A 667 -5.25 -16.04 24.37
CA LEU A 667 -4.07 -15.19 24.43
C LEU A 667 -2.92 -15.76 23.58
N TYR A 668 -2.70 -17.07 23.63
CA TYR A 668 -1.70 -17.74 22.76
C TYR A 668 -2.03 -17.56 21.27
N GLU A 669 -3.29 -17.79 20.86
CA GLU A 669 -3.76 -17.57 19.49
C GLU A 669 -3.48 -16.12 18.99
N ILE A 670 -3.72 -15.14 19.87
CA ILE A 670 -3.44 -13.72 19.56
C ILE A 670 -1.94 -13.48 19.40
N LEU A 671 -1.09 -14.02 20.29
CA LEU A 671 0.37 -13.90 20.18
C LEU A 671 0.90 -14.52 18.88
N ALA A 672 0.50 -15.74 18.56
CA ALA A 672 0.91 -16.43 17.34
C ALA A 672 0.52 -15.63 16.08
N ARG A 673 -0.69 -15.09 16.07
CA ARG A 673 -1.17 -14.20 14.98
C ARG A 673 -0.35 -12.90 14.88
N ILE A 674 -0.04 -12.25 16.00
CA ILE A 674 0.78 -11.02 15.98
C ILE A 674 2.18 -11.33 15.45
N LYS A 675 2.80 -12.41 15.91
CA LYS A 675 4.13 -12.86 15.45
C LYS A 675 4.12 -13.06 13.94
N SER A 676 3.16 -13.84 13.42
CA SER A 676 3.01 -14.10 11.98
C SER A 676 2.88 -12.79 11.17
N ARG A 677 2.02 -11.87 11.59
CA ARG A 677 1.81 -10.60 10.90
C ARG A 677 3.01 -9.66 10.97
N LEU A 678 3.73 -9.65 12.09
CA LEU A 678 4.98 -8.90 12.18
C LEU A 678 6.04 -9.47 11.25
N GLN A 679 6.19 -10.78 11.12
CA GLN A 679 7.09 -11.41 10.16
C GLN A 679 6.78 -10.94 8.73
N MET A 680 5.53 -11.00 8.30
CA MET A 680 5.12 -10.49 6.99
C MET A 680 5.48 -9.00 6.81
N SER A 681 5.22 -8.17 7.82
CA SER A 681 5.50 -6.73 7.77
C SER A 681 6.99 -6.43 7.75
N LEU A 682 7.81 -7.15 8.52
CA LEU A 682 9.26 -6.97 8.55
C LEU A 682 9.90 -7.29 7.19
N SER A 683 9.41 -8.32 6.50
CA SER A 683 9.89 -8.71 5.17
C SER A 683 9.36 -7.76 4.08
N SER A 684 8.05 -7.48 4.03
CA SER A 684 7.45 -6.66 2.97
C SER A 684 7.81 -5.17 3.03
N ALA A 685 8.00 -4.63 4.24
CA ALA A 685 8.31 -3.22 4.50
C ALA A 685 9.74 -3.01 5.05
N GLY A 686 10.70 -3.86 4.66
CA GLY A 686 12.06 -3.86 5.17
C GLY A 686 12.78 -2.51 5.13
N HIS A 687 12.50 -1.67 4.12
CA HIS A 687 13.04 -0.29 4.02
C HIS A 687 12.56 0.62 5.17
N SER A 688 11.30 0.54 5.55
CA SER A 688 10.75 1.33 6.67
C SER A 688 11.22 0.80 8.02
N VAL A 689 11.30 -0.52 8.13
CA VAL A 689 11.77 -1.21 9.34
C VAL A 689 13.24 -0.93 9.60
N SER A 690 14.10 -1.07 8.59
CA SER A 690 15.54 -0.78 8.72
C SER A 690 15.81 0.70 9.00
N ALA A 691 15.07 1.63 8.38
CA ALA A 691 15.18 3.06 8.66
C ALA A 691 14.75 3.40 10.10
N MET A 692 13.61 2.86 10.57
CA MET A 692 13.17 3.03 11.97
C MET A 692 14.18 2.43 12.94
N ARG A 693 14.73 1.24 12.64
CA ARG A 693 15.75 0.59 13.47
C ARG A 693 17.02 1.41 13.54
N ALA A 694 17.54 1.93 12.41
CA ALA A 694 18.70 2.81 12.39
C ALA A 694 18.50 4.10 13.22
N MET A 695 17.32 4.73 13.10
CA MET A 695 16.97 5.91 13.89
C MET A 695 16.83 5.57 15.38
N SER A 696 16.42 4.35 15.75
CA SER A 696 16.26 3.94 17.15
C SER A 696 17.56 3.93 17.95
N TYR A 697 18.72 3.97 17.26
CA TYR A 697 20.04 4.02 17.93
C TYR A 697 20.35 5.37 18.60
N PHE A 698 19.61 6.44 18.24
CA PHE A 698 19.84 7.79 18.76
C PHE A 698 18.54 8.59 19.06
N SER A 699 17.40 8.19 18.53
CA SER A 699 16.14 8.90 18.67
C SER A 699 15.19 8.19 19.65
N PRO A 700 14.78 8.83 20.76
CA PRO A 700 13.77 8.31 21.67
C PRO A 700 12.44 7.99 20.96
N VAL A 701 12.03 8.80 19.99
CA VAL A 701 10.81 8.59 19.20
C VAL A 701 10.89 7.32 18.36
N ALA A 702 11.99 7.12 17.66
CA ALA A 702 12.19 5.91 16.85
C ALA A 702 12.36 4.66 17.73
N ARG A 703 13.05 4.81 18.89
CA ARG A 703 13.17 3.73 19.87
C ARG A 703 11.82 3.28 20.42
N PHE A 704 10.96 4.24 20.76
CA PHE A 704 9.58 3.96 21.16
C PHE A 704 8.84 3.17 20.07
N ASN A 705 8.88 3.63 18.82
CA ASN A 705 8.20 2.98 17.70
C ASN A 705 8.72 1.55 17.45
N ASP A 706 10.02 1.32 17.56
CA ASP A 706 10.63 -0.02 17.43
C ASP A 706 10.14 -0.98 18.55
N LEU A 707 9.97 -0.48 19.77
CA LEU A 707 9.48 -1.26 20.91
C LEU A 707 7.98 -1.62 20.81
N VAL A 708 7.17 -0.81 20.15
CA VAL A 708 5.71 -1.06 20.03
C VAL A 708 5.26 -1.60 18.67
N GLY A 709 6.16 -1.65 17.68
CA GLY A 709 5.78 -2.06 16.32
C GLY A 709 6.91 -2.57 15.42
N GLY A 710 8.18 -2.54 15.84
CA GLY A 710 9.32 -2.92 15.03
C GLY A 710 9.97 -4.26 15.42
N ILE A 711 11.26 -4.39 15.09
CA ILE A 711 12.07 -5.60 15.37
C ILE A 711 12.11 -5.90 16.87
N ALA A 712 12.19 -4.87 17.73
CA ALA A 712 12.21 -5.07 19.17
C ALA A 712 10.91 -5.69 19.70
N LEU A 713 9.74 -5.25 19.19
CA LEU A 713 8.45 -5.88 19.51
C LEU A 713 8.42 -7.33 19.03
N TYR A 714 8.83 -7.57 17.77
CA TYR A 714 8.83 -8.91 17.22
C TYR A 714 9.62 -9.91 18.11
N ARG A 715 10.81 -9.53 18.54
CA ARG A 715 11.64 -10.37 19.43
C ARG A 715 10.98 -10.66 20.77
N THR A 716 10.34 -9.65 21.37
CA THR A 716 9.60 -9.86 22.62
C THR A 716 8.44 -10.83 22.42
N ILE A 717 7.69 -10.70 21.32
CA ILE A 717 6.55 -11.58 21.03
C ILE A 717 7.03 -13.00 20.69
N ALA A 718 8.12 -13.16 19.94
CA ALA A 718 8.71 -14.46 19.64
C ALA A 718 9.14 -15.19 20.94
N GLU A 719 9.80 -14.50 21.87
CA GLU A 719 10.17 -15.03 23.18
C GLU A 719 8.94 -15.39 24.04
N LEU A 720 7.91 -14.55 24.01
CA LEU A 720 6.67 -14.82 24.76
C LEU A 720 5.91 -16.03 24.19
N GLU A 721 5.91 -16.19 22.86
CA GLU A 721 5.24 -17.34 22.22
C GLU A 721 6.00 -18.64 22.45
N GLU A 722 7.32 -18.62 22.31
CA GLU A 722 8.20 -19.79 22.54
C GLU A 722 8.11 -20.31 23.99
N HIS A 723 8.07 -19.38 24.95
CA HIS A 723 8.02 -19.71 26.40
C HIS A 723 6.64 -19.43 27.01
N PHE A 724 5.56 -19.58 26.23
CA PHE A 724 4.23 -19.16 26.64
C PHE A 724 3.78 -19.83 27.93
N ASP A 725 3.94 -21.13 28.07
CA ASP A 725 3.48 -21.87 29.27
C ASP A 725 4.14 -21.38 30.56
N GLU A 726 5.39 -20.91 30.48
CA GLU A 726 6.12 -20.38 31.64
C GLU A 726 5.72 -18.91 31.93
N LYS A 727 5.39 -18.13 30.90
CA LYS A 727 5.19 -16.67 30.96
C LYS A 727 3.73 -16.21 30.92
N LYS A 728 2.80 -17.10 30.60
CA LYS A 728 1.38 -16.74 30.40
C LYS A 728 0.74 -16.00 31.56
N GLN A 729 0.98 -16.45 32.81
CA GLN A 729 0.41 -15.79 34.00
C GLN A 729 1.01 -14.39 34.18
N PHE A 730 2.33 -14.27 34.08
CA PHE A 730 3.01 -12.96 34.11
C PHE A 730 2.47 -12.01 33.03
N LEU A 731 2.28 -12.51 31.79
CA LEU A 731 1.77 -11.70 30.69
C LEU A 731 0.34 -11.22 30.98
N MET A 732 -0.57 -12.12 31.40
CA MET A 732 -1.94 -11.75 31.73
C MET A 732 -2.01 -10.70 32.84
N ASP A 733 -1.21 -10.86 33.91
CA ASP A 733 -1.16 -9.90 35.00
C ASP A 733 -0.60 -8.55 34.55
N LYS A 734 0.44 -8.57 33.69
CA LYS A 734 1.05 -7.38 33.12
C LYS A 734 0.07 -6.59 32.24
N LEU A 735 -0.66 -7.27 31.35
CA LEU A 735 -1.65 -6.64 30.48
C LEU A 735 -2.80 -6.02 31.27
N ARG A 736 -3.29 -6.70 32.32
CA ARG A 736 -4.33 -6.16 33.22
C ARG A 736 -3.83 -4.91 33.95
N SER A 737 -2.64 -5.00 34.55
CA SER A 737 -2.05 -3.86 35.26
C SER A 737 -1.85 -2.64 34.34
N LEU A 738 -1.42 -2.85 33.09
CA LEU A 738 -1.28 -1.77 32.10
C LEU A 738 -2.63 -1.17 31.72
N ALA A 739 -3.66 -2.00 31.49
CA ALA A 739 -5.00 -1.50 31.19
C ALA A 739 -5.56 -0.66 32.33
N GLU A 740 -5.44 -1.12 33.60
CA GLU A 740 -5.85 -0.38 34.81
C GLU A 740 -5.09 0.95 34.97
N LYS A 741 -3.78 0.96 34.66
CA LYS A 741 -2.94 2.16 34.75
C LYS A 741 -3.30 3.19 33.68
N ILE A 742 -3.67 2.77 32.49
CA ILE A 742 -3.83 3.64 31.31
C ILE A 742 -5.25 4.22 31.22
N PHE A 743 -6.29 3.38 31.39
CA PHE A 743 -7.66 3.78 31.09
C PHE A 743 -8.33 4.48 32.28
N VAL A 744 -7.81 5.66 32.59
CA VAL A 744 -8.33 6.54 33.69
C VAL A 744 -8.63 7.94 33.15
N LYS A 745 -9.56 8.65 33.78
CA LYS A 745 -10.06 9.98 33.32
C LYS A 745 -8.95 11.02 33.19
N ASN A 746 -8.00 11.06 34.11
CA ASN A 746 -6.95 12.09 34.16
C ASN A 746 -5.89 11.93 33.04
N ARG A 747 -5.93 10.81 32.29
CA ARG A 747 -5.04 10.57 31.13
C ARG A 747 -5.73 10.85 29.79
N LEU A 748 -7.05 11.07 29.81
CA LEU A 748 -7.86 11.17 28.57
C LEU A 748 -7.79 12.56 27.95
N LEU A 749 -7.48 12.59 26.67
CA LEU A 749 -7.71 13.68 25.72
C LEU A 749 -8.67 13.16 24.65
N ILE A 750 -9.64 13.95 24.25
CA ILE A 750 -10.54 13.60 23.14
C ILE A 750 -10.12 14.35 21.88
N SER A 751 -10.03 13.64 20.76
CA SER A 751 -10.05 14.25 19.43
C SER A 751 -11.35 13.88 18.74
N LEU A 752 -12.13 14.90 18.36
CA LEU A 752 -13.42 14.73 17.70
C LEU A 752 -13.42 15.47 16.36
N THR A 753 -13.78 14.74 15.29
CA THR A 753 -14.15 15.36 14.02
C THR A 753 -15.63 15.11 13.77
N ALA A 754 -16.42 16.16 13.83
CA ALA A 754 -17.85 16.18 13.60
C ALA A 754 -18.29 17.64 13.45
N ASP A 755 -19.47 17.88 12.91
CA ASP A 755 -20.06 19.22 12.93
C ASP A 755 -20.63 19.59 14.33
N THR A 756 -21.23 20.76 14.45
CA THR A 756 -21.81 21.26 15.71
C THR A 756 -22.88 20.32 16.27
N GLU A 757 -23.70 19.69 15.44
CA GLU A 757 -24.70 18.72 15.88
C GLU A 757 -24.02 17.49 16.50
N GLY A 758 -23.00 16.96 15.82
CA GLY A 758 -22.25 15.83 16.34
C GLY A 758 -21.53 16.13 17.67
N TYR A 759 -20.99 17.32 17.84
CA TYR A 759 -20.41 17.73 19.13
C TYR A 759 -21.46 17.77 20.26
N GLN A 760 -22.62 18.36 20.00
CA GLN A 760 -23.73 18.44 20.99
C GLN A 760 -24.22 17.05 21.40
N LEU A 761 -24.34 16.11 20.44
CA LEU A 761 -24.70 14.73 20.73
C LEU A 761 -23.66 14.04 21.60
N LEU A 762 -22.37 14.25 21.32
CA LEU A 762 -21.31 13.70 22.17
C LEU A 762 -21.39 14.28 23.59
N GLU A 763 -21.54 15.59 23.75
CA GLU A 763 -21.64 16.26 25.06
C GLU A 763 -22.84 15.74 25.88
N GLU A 764 -23.96 15.40 25.22
CA GLU A 764 -25.13 14.82 25.87
C GLU A 764 -24.92 13.37 26.32
N LYS A 765 -24.27 12.52 25.49
CA LYS A 765 -24.16 11.07 25.72
C LYS A 765 -22.90 10.65 26.46
N PHE A 766 -21.83 11.42 26.38
CA PHE A 766 -20.51 11.09 26.93
C PHE A 766 -20.46 10.95 28.46
N PRO A 767 -21.29 11.61 29.28
CA PRO A 767 -21.32 11.39 30.73
C PRO A 767 -21.47 9.93 31.14
N GLN A 768 -22.24 9.13 30.39
CA GLN A 768 -22.41 7.71 30.72
C GLN A 768 -21.09 6.94 30.58
N PHE A 769 -20.32 7.23 29.52
CA PHE A 769 -18.99 6.66 29.31
C PHE A 769 -18.04 7.08 30.46
N LEU A 770 -18.07 8.34 30.90
CA LEU A 770 -17.23 8.83 31.98
C LEU A 770 -17.53 8.16 33.33
N THR A 771 -18.75 7.68 33.57
CA THR A 771 -19.09 7.01 34.84
C THR A 771 -18.37 5.67 35.00
N VAL A 772 -17.96 5.02 33.92
CA VAL A 772 -17.26 3.73 33.97
C VAL A 772 -15.74 3.87 34.01
N LEU A 773 -15.18 5.02 33.56
CA LEU A 773 -13.76 5.30 33.70
C LEU A 773 -13.43 5.64 35.18
N PRO A 774 -12.44 4.93 35.76
CA PRO A 774 -12.00 5.27 37.13
C PRO A 774 -11.30 6.62 37.14
N ASP A 775 -11.38 7.27 38.32
CA ASP A 775 -10.47 8.34 38.64
C ASP A 775 -9.09 7.75 38.94
N GLY A 776 -8.05 8.31 38.34
CA GLY A 776 -6.68 7.86 38.53
C GLY A 776 -5.72 9.03 38.49
N GLU A 777 -4.53 8.83 38.96
CA GLU A 777 -3.46 9.83 38.84
C GLU A 777 -2.47 9.40 37.78
N LYS A 778 -1.88 10.35 37.06
CA LYS A 778 -0.69 10.10 36.23
C LYS A 778 0.49 10.03 37.22
N GLU A 779 1.05 8.84 37.37
CA GLU A 779 2.21 8.61 38.21
C GLU A 779 3.49 8.77 37.39
N GLY A 780 4.36 9.68 37.77
CA GLY A 780 5.71 9.80 37.25
C GLY A 780 5.92 10.88 36.16
N GLU A 781 7.18 11.12 35.91
CA GLU A 781 7.65 11.96 34.79
C GLU A 781 7.75 11.14 33.50
N ALA A 782 7.81 11.83 32.34
CA ALA A 782 8.04 11.16 31.06
C ALA A 782 9.35 10.34 31.10
N VAL A 783 9.28 9.12 30.57
CA VAL A 783 10.41 8.20 30.56
C VAL A 783 11.51 8.70 29.61
N ALA A 784 12.75 8.72 30.08
CA ALA A 784 13.91 8.98 29.25
C ALA A 784 14.42 7.65 28.64
N PHE A 785 14.48 7.60 27.33
CA PHE A 785 14.99 6.42 26.61
C PHE A 785 16.52 6.42 26.56
N GLN A 786 17.11 5.23 26.71
CA GLN A 786 18.52 5.03 26.50
C GLN A 786 18.74 4.49 25.07
N CYS A 787 19.23 5.38 24.21
CA CYS A 787 19.56 5.01 22.84
C CYS A 787 21.05 4.61 22.74
N GLU A 788 21.30 3.53 22.03
CA GLU A 788 22.66 2.98 21.86
C GLU A 788 22.91 2.68 20.37
N LYS A 789 24.07 3.09 19.86
CA LYS A 789 24.51 2.80 18.50
C LYS A 789 24.80 1.31 18.34
N LYS A 790 24.17 0.66 17.36
CA LYS A 790 24.30 -0.79 17.14
C LYS A 790 24.83 -1.17 15.77
N ASN A 791 24.57 -0.43 14.73
CA ASN A 791 24.92 -0.75 13.34
C ASN A 791 24.69 -2.23 13.05
N GLU A 792 23.44 -2.63 12.82
CA GLU A 792 23.03 -4.03 12.71
C GLU A 792 22.82 -4.44 11.26
N GLY A 793 23.31 -5.64 10.90
CA GLY A 793 22.94 -6.39 9.71
C GLY A 793 22.00 -7.53 10.09
N PHE A 794 20.81 -7.56 9.49
CA PHE A 794 19.80 -8.61 9.71
C PHE A 794 19.75 -9.54 8.51
N LEU A 795 19.99 -10.83 8.78
CA LEU A 795 19.97 -11.91 7.80
C LEU A 795 18.51 -12.32 7.50
N ASP A 796 18.18 -12.34 6.22
CA ASP A 796 16.87 -12.74 5.70
C ASP A 796 17.04 -13.67 4.49
N ALA A 797 16.01 -14.47 4.18
CA ALA A 797 16.00 -15.36 3.03
C ALA A 797 15.73 -14.65 1.68
N SER A 798 15.58 -13.32 1.70
CA SER A 798 15.31 -12.54 0.48
C SER A 798 16.49 -12.52 -0.48
N LYS A 799 16.25 -12.17 -1.75
CA LYS A 799 17.28 -11.96 -2.78
C LYS A 799 17.72 -10.50 -2.91
N VAL A 800 17.19 -9.62 -2.07
CA VAL A 800 17.37 -8.17 -2.12
C VAL A 800 17.67 -7.61 -0.74
N GLN A 801 18.18 -6.38 -0.70
CA GLN A 801 18.54 -5.66 0.52
C GLN A 801 17.63 -4.45 0.71
N TYR A 802 17.59 -4.01 1.98
CA TYR A 802 17.04 -2.73 2.43
C TYR A 802 18.15 -2.03 3.22
N VAL A 803 18.83 -1.08 2.60
CA VAL A 803 20.01 -0.39 3.17
C VAL A 803 19.57 0.95 3.71
N SER A 804 19.70 1.18 5.03
CA SER A 804 19.27 2.41 5.69
C SER A 804 20.38 3.09 6.48
N ARG A 805 20.60 4.40 6.21
CA ARG A 805 21.46 5.31 6.96
C ARG A 805 20.62 6.37 7.64
N ALA A 806 20.95 6.71 8.87
CA ALA A 806 20.19 7.69 9.64
C ALA A 806 21.10 8.58 10.52
N GLY A 807 20.54 9.69 11.01
CA GLY A 807 21.15 10.60 11.97
C GLY A 807 20.19 11.70 12.38
N ASN A 808 20.59 12.55 13.33
CA ASN A 808 19.77 13.66 13.82
C ASN A 808 20.51 14.99 13.64
N TYR A 809 19.96 15.85 12.77
CA TYR A 809 20.60 17.14 12.46
C TYR A 809 20.42 18.18 13.56
N LEU A 810 19.38 18.12 14.39
CA LEU A 810 19.22 19.02 15.55
C LEU A 810 20.34 18.75 16.58
N SER A 811 20.73 17.50 16.79
CA SER A 811 21.82 17.11 17.68
C SER A 811 23.16 17.66 17.21
N ALA A 812 23.32 17.87 15.90
CA ALA A 812 24.49 18.48 15.28
C ALA A 812 24.42 20.02 15.22
N GLY A 813 23.39 20.65 15.82
CA GLY A 813 23.26 22.11 15.89
C GLY A 813 22.57 22.77 14.71
N TYR A 814 21.98 22.00 13.79
CA TYR A 814 21.18 22.51 12.68
C TYR A 814 19.71 22.66 13.06
N SER A 815 18.94 23.38 12.26
CA SER A 815 17.52 23.61 12.47
C SER A 815 16.69 23.14 11.28
N TYR A 816 15.42 22.78 11.53
CA TYR A 816 14.46 22.45 10.48
C TYR A 816 14.13 23.69 9.63
N THR A 817 14.06 23.50 8.31
CA THR A 817 13.66 24.52 7.31
C THR A 817 12.83 23.90 6.20
N GLY A 818 11.98 24.69 5.53
CA GLY A 818 11.21 24.27 4.36
C GLY A 818 12.07 23.77 3.20
N ALA A 819 13.33 24.19 3.12
CA ALA A 819 14.28 23.69 2.13
C ALA A 819 14.54 22.16 2.24
N LEU A 820 14.37 21.56 3.42
CA LEU A 820 14.48 20.10 3.60
C LEU A 820 13.36 19.33 2.89
N ARG A 821 12.17 19.91 2.74
CA ARG A 821 11.11 19.31 1.93
C ARG A 821 11.47 19.29 0.44
N ILE A 822 12.08 20.37 -0.05
CA ILE A 822 12.57 20.45 -1.44
C ILE A 822 13.71 19.43 -1.62
N LEU A 823 14.63 19.35 -0.65
CA LEU A 823 15.71 18.37 -0.69
C LEU A 823 15.20 16.94 -0.78
N LYS A 824 14.11 16.59 -0.07
CA LYS A 824 13.47 15.26 -0.18
C LYS A 824 13.09 14.97 -1.64
N VAL A 825 12.48 15.93 -2.34
CA VAL A 825 12.10 15.77 -3.76
C VAL A 825 13.35 15.62 -4.64
N ILE A 826 14.35 16.47 -4.46
CA ILE A 826 15.60 16.42 -5.23
C ILE A 826 16.31 15.08 -5.05
N LEU A 827 16.48 14.63 -3.81
CA LEU A 827 17.17 13.36 -3.54
C LEU A 827 16.39 12.16 -4.09
N SER A 828 15.08 12.12 -3.85
CA SER A 828 14.26 10.97 -4.24
C SER A 828 14.09 10.82 -5.75
N TYR A 829 14.19 11.91 -6.54
CA TYR A 829 13.90 11.88 -7.97
C TYR A 829 15.04 12.35 -8.90
N ASP A 830 16.18 12.74 -8.33
CA ASP A 830 17.39 13.02 -9.11
C ASP A 830 18.56 12.17 -8.60
N TYR A 831 19.18 12.54 -7.48
CA TYR A 831 20.42 11.90 -7.06
C TYR A 831 20.26 10.42 -6.72
N LEU A 832 19.35 10.06 -5.81
CA LEU A 832 19.15 8.67 -5.41
C LEU A 832 18.48 7.87 -6.54
N TRP A 833 17.52 8.47 -7.25
CA TRP A 833 16.87 7.81 -8.38
C TRP A 833 17.85 7.35 -9.43
N ILE A 834 18.76 8.23 -9.86
CA ILE A 834 19.74 7.90 -10.90
C ILE A 834 20.75 6.87 -10.38
N ASN A 835 21.29 7.05 -9.17
CA ASN A 835 22.41 6.24 -8.72
C ASN A 835 21.98 4.91 -8.06
N VAL A 836 20.88 4.91 -7.28
CA VAL A 836 20.42 3.70 -6.58
C VAL A 836 19.46 2.88 -7.44
N ARG A 837 18.51 3.54 -8.14
CA ARG A 837 17.51 2.85 -8.99
C ARG A 837 18.04 2.60 -10.40
N VAL A 838 18.25 3.65 -11.19
CA VAL A 838 18.55 3.51 -12.63
C VAL A 838 19.87 2.77 -12.88
N LYS A 839 20.93 3.16 -12.20
CA LYS A 839 22.27 2.52 -12.32
C LYS A 839 22.39 1.29 -11.42
N GLY A 840 21.91 1.40 -10.18
CA GLY A 840 22.06 0.35 -9.17
C GLY A 840 21.05 -0.79 -9.31
N GLY A 841 19.94 -0.57 -10.02
CA GLY A 841 18.91 -1.58 -10.23
C GLY A 841 17.97 -1.81 -9.04
N ALA A 842 17.98 -0.96 -8.01
CA ALA A 842 17.01 -1.02 -6.93
C ALA A 842 15.61 -0.61 -7.44
N TYR A 843 14.55 -1.19 -6.84
CA TYR A 843 13.19 -0.79 -7.20
C TYR A 843 12.85 0.62 -6.72
N GLY A 844 13.36 1.05 -5.56
CA GLY A 844 13.10 2.37 -5.02
C GLY A 844 14.16 2.88 -4.07
N CYS A 845 14.09 4.18 -3.81
CA CYS A 845 14.95 4.86 -2.85
C CYS A 845 14.19 6.03 -2.21
N MET A 846 14.36 6.25 -0.92
CA MET A 846 13.63 7.26 -0.17
C MET A 846 14.56 8.02 0.77
N SER A 847 14.16 9.24 1.10
CA SER A 847 14.76 10.03 2.17
C SER A 847 13.69 10.72 3.02
N GLY A 848 13.98 10.97 4.28
CA GLY A 848 13.07 11.65 5.19
C GLY A 848 13.80 12.62 6.13
N PHE A 849 13.16 13.76 6.40
CA PHE A 849 13.67 14.82 7.29
C PHE A 849 12.55 15.28 8.22
N MET A 850 12.56 14.84 9.46
CA MET A 850 11.53 15.11 10.44
C MET A 850 11.83 16.39 11.23
N ARG A 851 10.78 17.05 11.75
CA ARG A 851 10.95 18.29 12.53
C ARG A 851 11.65 18.08 13.88
N ASN A 852 11.63 16.84 14.42
CA ASN A 852 12.41 16.48 15.61
C ASN A 852 13.90 16.26 15.34
N GLY A 853 14.35 16.48 14.09
CA GLY A 853 15.74 16.35 13.68
C GLY A 853 16.13 15.01 13.08
N ASP A 854 15.29 13.99 13.21
CA ASP A 854 15.57 12.68 12.64
C ASP A 854 15.58 12.76 11.11
N ALA A 855 16.60 12.14 10.50
CA ALA A 855 16.74 12.04 9.06
C ALA A 855 17.23 10.65 8.67
N TYR A 856 16.78 10.17 7.51
CA TYR A 856 17.20 8.89 6.98
C TYR A 856 17.28 8.88 5.45
N PHE A 857 18.06 7.93 4.94
CA PHE A 857 18.13 7.51 3.55
C PHE A 857 17.92 5.99 3.55
N THR A 858 17.14 5.46 2.61
CA THR A 858 16.86 4.02 2.53
C THR A 858 16.63 3.57 1.10
N SER A 859 17.05 2.34 0.78
CA SER A 859 16.74 1.67 -0.49
C SER A 859 15.65 0.61 -0.32
N TYR A 860 14.97 0.27 -1.39
CA TYR A 860 13.87 -0.69 -1.42
C TYR A 860 14.10 -1.72 -2.53
N ARG A 861 14.11 -3.01 -2.16
CA ARG A 861 14.41 -4.12 -3.07
C ARG A 861 15.69 -3.86 -3.86
N ASP A 862 16.75 -3.64 -3.17
CA ASP A 862 18.05 -3.23 -3.70
C ASP A 862 18.95 -4.48 -3.91
N PRO A 863 19.50 -4.73 -5.11
CA PRO A 863 20.45 -5.80 -5.31
C PRO A 863 21.83 -5.53 -4.66
N ASN A 864 22.09 -4.26 -4.28
CA ASN A 864 23.39 -3.81 -3.75
C ASN A 864 23.31 -3.50 -2.25
N LEU A 865 24.46 -3.51 -1.58
CA LEU A 865 24.60 -3.13 -0.18
C LEU A 865 25.65 -2.04 -0.02
N LYS A 866 26.92 -2.36 -0.21
CA LYS A 866 28.05 -1.45 0.03
C LYS A 866 28.03 -0.25 -0.90
N SER A 867 27.83 -0.47 -2.19
CA SER A 867 27.77 0.61 -3.19
C SER A 867 26.61 1.57 -2.93
N THR A 868 25.46 1.09 -2.46
CA THR A 868 24.33 1.95 -2.05
C THR A 868 24.70 2.81 -0.84
N ASN A 869 25.39 2.25 0.15
CA ASN A 869 25.88 3.03 1.29
C ASN A 869 26.90 4.10 0.86
N GLU A 870 27.79 3.78 -0.10
CA GLU A 870 28.76 4.75 -0.67
C GLU A 870 28.04 5.88 -1.45
N ILE A 871 26.93 5.58 -2.13
CA ILE A 871 26.08 6.59 -2.78
C ILE A 871 25.53 7.58 -1.74
N TYR A 872 25.08 7.11 -0.59
CA TYR A 872 24.61 8.01 0.49
C TYR A 872 25.72 8.94 0.98
N GLU A 873 26.96 8.43 1.12
CA GLU A 873 28.12 9.25 1.50
C GLU A 873 28.46 10.34 0.45
N GLY A 874 28.06 10.14 -0.80
CA GLY A 874 28.23 11.13 -1.88
C GLY A 874 27.24 12.31 -1.85
N ILE A 875 26.15 12.25 -1.09
CA ILE A 875 25.11 13.30 -1.08
C ILE A 875 25.66 14.70 -0.73
N PRO A 876 26.53 14.89 0.29
CA PRO A 876 27.08 16.23 0.59
C PRO A 876 27.89 16.84 -0.57
N ALA A 877 28.63 16.02 -1.30
CA ALA A 877 29.39 16.49 -2.47
C ALA A 877 28.45 16.92 -3.60
N TYR A 878 27.42 16.14 -3.88
CA TYR A 878 26.36 16.50 -4.82
C TYR A 878 25.69 17.84 -4.45
N LEU A 879 25.33 18.05 -3.18
CA LEU A 879 24.69 19.29 -2.73
C LEU A 879 25.63 20.52 -2.85
N ARG A 880 26.92 20.38 -2.58
CA ARG A 880 27.90 21.46 -2.79
C ARG A 880 28.02 21.85 -4.26
N ALA A 881 27.88 20.90 -5.16
CA ALA A 881 27.91 21.10 -6.61
C ALA A 881 26.53 21.42 -7.21
N PHE A 882 25.45 21.40 -6.40
CA PHE A 882 24.09 21.60 -6.88
C PHE A 882 23.96 22.90 -7.64
N ASP A 883 23.46 22.85 -8.85
CA ASP A 883 23.18 24.00 -9.71
C ASP A 883 21.84 23.78 -10.42
N ALA A 884 20.94 24.74 -10.28
CA ALA A 884 19.61 24.68 -10.85
C ALA A 884 19.19 26.05 -11.36
N ASP A 885 18.68 26.10 -12.57
CA ASP A 885 18.08 27.33 -13.10
C ASP A 885 16.68 27.57 -12.51
N GLU A 886 16.07 28.71 -12.87
CA GLU A 886 14.74 29.10 -12.35
C GLU A 886 13.65 28.06 -12.67
N ARG A 887 13.74 27.38 -13.81
CA ARG A 887 12.79 26.34 -14.21
C ARG A 887 12.94 25.11 -13.32
N ASP A 888 14.17 24.65 -13.09
CA ASP A 888 14.45 23.48 -12.26
C ASP A 888 14.03 23.72 -10.82
N MET A 889 14.39 24.89 -10.26
CA MET A 889 13.92 25.25 -8.91
C MET A 889 12.40 25.33 -8.81
N THR A 890 11.73 25.87 -9.84
CA THR A 890 10.26 25.92 -9.89
C THR A 890 9.66 24.52 -9.89
N LYS A 891 10.24 23.60 -10.66
CA LYS A 891 9.84 22.18 -10.71
C LYS A 891 9.89 21.52 -9.33
N TYR A 892 11.02 21.56 -8.63
CA TYR A 892 11.16 20.99 -7.28
C TYR A 892 10.19 21.62 -6.26
N ILE A 893 9.95 22.94 -6.37
CA ILE A 893 8.99 23.65 -5.53
C ILE A 893 7.56 23.14 -5.79
N ILE A 894 7.16 22.95 -7.06
CA ILE A 894 5.83 22.44 -7.41
C ILE A 894 5.63 21.05 -6.82
N GLY A 895 6.56 20.11 -7.01
CA GLY A 895 6.48 18.77 -6.43
C GLY A 895 6.40 18.80 -4.90
N THR A 896 7.14 19.71 -4.25
CA THR A 896 7.07 19.90 -2.80
C THR A 896 5.71 20.44 -2.37
N VAL A 897 5.14 21.39 -3.09
CA VAL A 897 3.82 21.98 -2.81
C VAL A 897 2.71 20.97 -3.05
N SER A 898 2.87 20.07 -4.01
CA SER A 898 1.93 18.96 -4.24
C SER A 898 1.74 18.11 -2.98
N ASP A 899 2.85 17.70 -2.36
CA ASP A 899 2.83 16.93 -1.09
C ASP A 899 2.17 17.73 0.05
N MET A 900 2.43 19.07 0.11
CA MET A 900 1.84 19.95 1.12
C MET A 900 0.34 20.21 0.94
N ASP A 901 -0.17 20.14 -0.28
CA ASP A 901 -1.55 20.48 -0.66
C ASP A 901 -2.43 19.25 -0.92
N THR A 902 -1.96 18.06 -0.60
CA THR A 902 -2.75 16.81 -0.74
C THR A 902 -4.13 16.97 -0.09
N PRO A 903 -5.23 16.68 -0.79
CA PRO A 903 -6.58 16.76 -0.24
C PRO A 903 -6.76 15.82 0.94
N LEU A 904 -7.41 16.31 1.99
CA LEU A 904 -7.69 15.53 3.20
C LEU A 904 -9.20 15.32 3.36
N ASN A 905 -9.59 14.08 3.64
CA ASN A 905 -10.95 13.74 4.07
C ASN A 905 -11.22 14.26 5.52
N PRO A 906 -12.46 14.20 6.02
CA PRO A 906 -12.78 14.68 7.36
C PRO A 906 -11.94 14.01 8.47
N ALA A 907 -11.75 12.70 8.43
CA ALA A 907 -10.94 11.96 9.42
C ALA A 907 -9.49 12.44 9.42
N ALA A 908 -8.87 12.58 8.25
CA ALA A 908 -7.49 13.05 8.10
C ALA A 908 -7.30 14.52 8.54
N LYS A 909 -8.30 15.40 8.31
CA LYS A 909 -8.28 16.78 8.83
C LYS A 909 -8.27 16.81 10.36
N GLY A 910 -9.07 15.97 11.00
CA GLY A 910 -9.07 15.83 12.46
C GLY A 910 -7.74 15.32 13.00
N MET A 911 -7.19 14.28 12.39
CA MET A 911 -5.89 13.73 12.79
C MET A 911 -4.75 14.75 12.60
N ARG A 912 -4.74 15.50 11.49
CA ARG A 912 -3.78 16.60 11.28
C ARG A 912 -3.90 17.68 12.35
N SER A 913 -5.11 18.02 12.74
CA SER A 913 -5.38 19.05 13.75
C SER A 913 -4.88 18.63 15.14
N VAL A 914 -5.22 17.43 15.60
CA VAL A 914 -4.76 16.93 16.90
C VAL A 914 -3.24 16.67 16.91
N SER A 915 -2.67 16.22 15.80
CA SER A 915 -1.23 16.07 15.66
C SER A 915 -0.52 17.42 15.76
N ALA A 916 -1.00 18.45 15.08
CA ALA A 916 -0.44 19.80 15.19
C ALA A 916 -0.53 20.36 16.61
N TYR A 917 -1.65 20.12 17.31
CA TYR A 917 -1.81 20.49 18.71
C TYR A 917 -0.77 19.82 19.62
N LEU A 918 -0.61 18.48 19.52
CA LEU A 918 0.30 17.71 20.37
C LEU A 918 1.79 17.97 20.06
N THR A 919 2.12 18.28 18.79
CA THR A 919 3.49 18.58 18.37
C THR A 919 3.87 20.06 18.49
N ASN A 920 2.95 20.90 19.01
CA ASN A 920 3.11 22.37 19.14
C ASN A 920 3.37 23.08 17.80
N ILE A 921 2.79 22.59 16.70
CA ILE A 921 2.88 23.24 15.38
C ILE A 921 1.73 24.23 15.23
N SER A 922 2.06 25.51 15.02
CA SER A 922 1.06 26.55 14.74
C SER A 922 0.83 26.75 13.25
N TYR A 923 -0.28 27.42 12.91
CA TYR A 923 -0.54 27.84 11.52
C TYR A 923 0.55 28.77 10.98
N GLU A 924 1.07 29.68 11.81
CA GLU A 924 2.16 30.60 11.44
C GLU A 924 3.44 29.84 11.07
N GLU A 925 3.72 28.73 11.74
CA GLU A 925 4.87 27.88 11.41
C GLU A 925 4.66 27.15 10.08
N LEU A 926 3.45 26.64 9.83
CA LEU A 926 3.11 26.05 8.53
C LEU A 926 3.19 27.09 7.41
N GLN A 927 2.73 28.31 7.66
CA GLN A 927 2.80 29.40 6.70
C GLN A 927 4.25 29.85 6.46
N ARG A 928 5.09 29.92 7.49
CA ARG A 928 6.52 30.21 7.34
C ARG A 928 7.20 29.16 6.49
N GLU A 929 7.01 27.88 6.80
CA GLU A 929 7.56 26.78 6.03
C GLU A 929 7.13 26.82 4.56
N ARG A 930 5.84 27.09 4.32
CA ARG A 930 5.35 27.26 2.95
C ARG A 930 6.01 28.42 2.22
N ASN A 931 6.22 29.53 2.89
CA ASN A 931 6.94 30.66 2.30
C ASN A 931 8.41 30.31 2.01
N GLU A 932 9.09 29.61 2.91
CA GLU A 932 10.46 29.11 2.71
C GLU A 932 10.54 28.19 1.48
N VAL A 933 9.53 27.35 1.25
CA VAL A 933 9.44 26.49 0.05
C VAL A 933 9.20 27.32 -1.20
N LEU A 934 8.19 28.20 -1.20
CA LEU A 934 7.80 28.96 -2.39
C LEU A 934 8.88 29.98 -2.84
N ASP A 935 9.64 30.52 -1.90
CA ASP A 935 10.68 31.55 -2.15
C ASP A 935 12.10 30.93 -2.25
N ALA A 936 12.23 29.60 -2.20
CA ALA A 936 13.53 28.91 -2.20
C ALA A 936 14.36 29.21 -3.45
N GLN A 937 15.68 29.32 -3.25
CA GLN A 937 16.71 29.53 -4.26
C GLN A 937 17.72 28.35 -4.21
N PRO A 938 18.53 28.11 -5.26
CA PRO A 938 19.53 27.05 -5.28
C PRO A 938 20.48 27.08 -4.07
N GLU A 939 20.84 28.28 -3.60
CA GLU A 939 21.72 28.46 -2.46
C GLU A 939 21.13 27.87 -1.16
N ASN A 940 19.80 27.89 -1.00
CA ASN A 940 19.16 27.28 0.16
C ASN A 940 19.38 25.77 0.19
N ILE A 941 19.48 25.11 -0.98
CA ILE A 941 19.74 23.68 -1.11
C ILE A 941 21.24 23.40 -0.89
N LYS A 942 22.15 24.17 -1.49
CA LYS A 942 23.60 24.05 -1.28
C LYS A 942 23.97 24.13 0.21
N ASN A 943 23.34 25.02 0.94
CA ASN A 943 23.61 25.25 2.37
C ASN A 943 23.19 24.06 3.25
N LEU A 944 22.43 23.10 2.73
CA LEU A 944 22.08 21.85 3.44
C LEU A 944 23.20 20.80 3.41
N ALA A 945 24.25 21.00 2.59
CA ALA A 945 25.35 20.03 2.47
C ALA A 945 26.01 19.70 3.82
N GLY A 946 26.28 20.73 4.65
CA GLY A 946 26.85 20.54 5.99
C GLY A 946 25.90 19.82 6.97
N LEU A 947 24.60 20.07 6.86
CA LEU A 947 23.57 19.36 7.64
C LEU A 947 23.59 17.85 7.29
N ILE A 948 23.57 17.51 6.00
CA ILE A 948 23.59 16.10 5.57
C ILE A 948 24.89 15.42 5.94
N GLU A 949 26.05 16.09 5.78
CA GLU A 949 27.34 15.57 6.24
C GLU A 949 27.33 15.25 7.75
N ALA A 950 26.72 16.13 8.56
CA ALA A 950 26.59 15.90 9.99
C ALA A 950 25.61 14.78 10.36
N VAL A 951 24.59 14.53 9.55
CA VAL A 951 23.68 13.37 9.67
C VAL A 951 24.45 12.08 9.39
N LEU A 952 25.15 11.99 8.26
CA LEU A 952 25.90 10.81 7.83
C LEU A 952 27.08 10.51 8.76
N ALA A 953 27.75 11.53 9.32
CA ALA A 953 28.84 11.39 10.27
C ALA A 953 28.46 10.69 11.59
N GLN A 954 27.17 10.60 11.94
CA GLN A 954 26.68 9.83 13.08
C GLN A 954 26.76 8.32 12.82
N ASP A 955 26.87 7.94 11.56
CA ASP A 955 27.13 6.57 11.09
C ASP A 955 26.18 5.55 11.74
N ALA A 956 24.87 5.82 11.70
CA ALA A 956 23.82 4.89 12.11
C ALA A 956 23.35 4.11 10.89
N LEU A 957 23.71 2.82 10.83
CA LEU A 957 23.46 1.92 9.72
C LEU A 957 22.60 0.74 10.17
N CYS A 958 21.56 0.42 9.42
CA CYS A 958 20.82 -0.83 9.55
C CYS A 958 20.52 -1.40 8.17
N VAL A 959 20.76 -2.69 8.01
CA VAL A 959 20.48 -3.43 6.77
C VAL A 959 19.63 -4.65 7.12
N ILE A 960 18.60 -4.89 6.31
CA ILE A 960 17.89 -6.17 6.26
C ILE A 960 18.13 -6.71 4.86
N GLY A 961 18.62 -7.95 4.72
CA GLY A 961 18.94 -8.45 3.39
C GLY A 961 19.40 -9.89 3.32
N ALA A 962 19.73 -10.31 2.10
CA ALA A 962 20.20 -11.66 1.79
C ALA A 962 21.35 -12.08 2.68
N GLU A 963 21.27 -13.30 3.28
CA GLU A 963 22.29 -13.84 4.17
C GLU A 963 23.70 -13.71 3.59
N GLU A 964 23.90 -14.07 2.32
CA GLU A 964 25.20 -14.05 1.66
C GLU A 964 25.79 -12.62 1.53
N ASN A 965 24.94 -11.64 1.17
CA ASN A 965 25.38 -10.27 0.96
C ASN A 965 25.71 -9.56 2.27
N VAL A 966 24.91 -9.78 3.32
CA VAL A 966 25.14 -9.21 4.65
C VAL A 966 26.38 -9.84 5.29
N GLU A 967 26.57 -11.16 5.18
CA GLU A 967 27.78 -11.86 5.69
C GLU A 967 29.04 -11.45 4.91
N ALA A 968 28.94 -11.23 3.59
CA ALA A 968 30.09 -10.78 2.79
C ALA A 968 30.62 -9.40 3.24
N GLU A 969 29.73 -8.53 3.66
CA GLU A 969 30.02 -7.15 4.09
C GLU A 969 29.93 -6.98 5.63
N LYS A 970 30.06 -8.05 6.39
CA LYS A 970 29.92 -8.04 7.86
C LYS A 970 30.78 -7.00 8.60
N ASP A 971 31.93 -6.61 8.02
CA ASP A 971 32.79 -5.59 8.60
C ASP A 971 32.16 -4.18 8.65
N MET A 972 31.04 -3.97 7.93
CA MET A 972 30.23 -2.73 8.00
C MET A 972 29.39 -2.66 9.27
N PHE A 973 29.20 -3.77 9.98
CA PHE A 973 28.27 -3.87 11.11
C PHE A 973 29.01 -4.08 12.44
N LEU A 974 28.42 -3.58 13.52
CA LEU A 974 28.84 -3.95 14.87
C LEU A 974 28.27 -5.31 15.28
N GLU A 975 27.09 -5.63 14.76
CA GLU A 975 26.38 -6.89 15.02
C GLU A 975 25.73 -7.41 13.75
N VAL A 976 25.87 -8.71 13.49
CA VAL A 976 25.09 -9.43 12.46
C VAL A 976 24.19 -10.43 13.17
N LYS A 977 22.89 -10.43 12.84
CA LYS A 977 21.85 -11.21 13.51
C LYS A 977 20.85 -11.77 12.52
N ASN A 978 20.21 -12.87 12.87
CA ASN A 978 19.03 -13.31 12.15
C ASN A 978 17.89 -12.32 12.36
N LEU A 979 17.09 -12.11 11.33
CA LEU A 979 15.89 -11.27 11.44
C LEU A 979 14.83 -11.98 12.31
N TYR A 980 14.66 -13.29 12.09
CA TYR A 980 13.70 -14.17 12.77
C TYR A 980 14.39 -15.19 13.69
#